data_c952317e275b335c3278adcd6fe37513
#
_entry.id   c952317e275b335c3278adcd6fe37513
#
_cell.length_a   1.000
_cell.length_b   1.000
_cell.length_c   1.000
_cell.angle_alpha   90.00
_cell.angle_beta   90.00
_cell.angle_gamma   90.00
#
_symmetry.space_group_name_H-M   'P 1'
#
loop_
_entity.id
_entity.type
_entity.pdbx_description
1 polymer ?
#
loop_
_entity_poly.entity_id
_entity_poly.type
_entity_poly.pdbx_seq_one_letter_code
_entity_poly.pdbx_strand_id
1 'polypeptide(L)'
;MYDFRETTPFTGSDGNQHPAEAMLIDGQYIEDLIPGYSTLQVSGRELLSQSIEKQTIGKSDGEFIQYARNPSREIVIGYRLAAADNLSFRQAFYKLNSILHGDSHKVSFNDDPSKYWIATFSDIDDVPKGRNAITSSFTLFVPDGIAHSVATQTADNMPYKDVPVNLISGSYDSSWGFTSNGNATIQKVTMDSGEVALHVISSDGGAGFWTWFNLPSGNCTVSIEVKGTGEVNRLGWEGISEAGMTPTSNWQRVSRTGSFGVETHSFIFYGKMDVYVRLLKVENGTIASPWSPNPADPEYYTNTITVPNAGTYPSEPVITATINGDDGVLTAINDQGSVLQFGSPDETDGFVKQKSERVYHLDFNQTPIGVTLNNGVTAFPYYEHGNAANVQSGPFGYANGIAYPSTERTASNYWNGPSMSGTIPKNSNGSNTANFQFVNRVNVGTNAAEVGRFEFNLTYQGKIVASLALFDDSASNDQWVFSGTVYDGSQAQMLFFDLLPRNYYRDGNYNAVITKMGDQLTFRLDRIDLGDGGIETRTVSGFSKVPIDGWTAWFPGFSDQRGWSINWQDSYFEWINVDYWDDIPNRFKDGDVVQIDVANRRVLVNGAEDRTLQTIGNDWGGFKIQPGNNTIELLTSSWAKQCKAEVSWQEAWL
;
A
#
# COMPACT_ATOMS: atom_id res chain seq x y z
N MET A 1 -4.10 -60.02 4.65
CA MET A 1 -5.10 -61.13 4.73
C MET A 1 -5.45 -61.24 6.20
N TYR A 2 -6.62 -60.78 6.58
CA TYR A 2 -7.06 -60.84 7.98
C TYR A 2 -7.26 -62.31 8.35
N ASP A 3 -6.71 -62.69 9.51
CA ASP A 3 -6.90 -64.04 10.03
C ASP A 3 -8.30 -64.12 10.68
N PHE A 4 -9.26 -64.69 9.97
CA PHE A 4 -10.62 -64.94 10.48
C PHE A 4 -10.68 -65.84 11.72
N ARG A 5 -9.54 -66.19 12.26
CA ARG A 5 -9.41 -67.04 13.48
C ARG A 5 -9.07 -66.22 14.75
N GLU A 6 -8.92 -64.88 14.63
CA GLU A 6 -8.74 -64.09 15.83
C GLU A 6 -10.02 -64.11 16.69
N THR A 7 -9.90 -64.71 17.85
CA THR A 7 -10.97 -64.87 18.81
C THR A 7 -11.19 -63.64 19.74
N THR A 8 -10.30 -62.64 19.59
CA THR A 8 -10.44 -61.33 20.29
C THR A 8 -11.24 -60.39 19.42
N PRO A 9 -12.35 -59.79 19.92
CA PRO A 9 -13.02 -58.74 19.15
C PRO A 9 -12.02 -57.62 18.81
N PHE A 10 -11.99 -57.21 17.57
CA PHE A 10 -11.25 -56.02 17.16
C PHE A 10 -11.92 -54.85 17.91
N THR A 11 -11.16 -54.14 18.73
CA THR A 11 -11.53 -52.85 19.24
C THR A 11 -10.92 -51.82 18.30
N GLY A 12 -11.76 -51.03 17.64
CA GLY A 12 -11.31 -49.89 16.83
C GLY A 12 -10.44 -48.92 17.65
N SER A 13 -9.84 -47.96 17.01
CA SER A 13 -8.98 -46.93 17.64
C SER A 13 -9.61 -46.29 18.87
N ASP A 14 -10.93 -46.23 18.94
CA ASP A 14 -11.71 -45.63 20.04
C ASP A 14 -12.31 -46.65 21.02
N GLY A 15 -11.88 -47.93 20.94
CA GLY A 15 -12.34 -48.99 21.81
C GLY A 15 -13.78 -49.47 21.52
N ASN A 16 -14.35 -49.16 20.37
CA ASN A 16 -15.68 -49.64 19.94
C ASN A 16 -15.64 -51.16 19.64
N GLN A 17 -16.79 -51.82 19.74
CA GLN A 17 -16.92 -53.27 19.52
C GLN A 17 -17.48 -53.61 18.12
N HIS A 18 -17.36 -52.72 17.15
CA HIS A 18 -17.76 -53.01 15.79
C HIS A 18 -16.78 -53.89 15.05
N PRO A 19 -17.18 -54.57 13.97
CA PRO A 19 -16.27 -55.29 13.09
C PRO A 19 -15.12 -54.42 12.59
N ALA A 20 -13.94 -55.03 12.35
CA ALA A 20 -12.77 -54.30 11.87
C ALA A 20 -13.06 -53.44 10.63
N GLU A 21 -13.82 -53.99 9.70
CA GLU A 21 -14.19 -53.28 8.46
C GLU A 21 -15.63 -52.74 8.51
N ALA A 22 -16.20 -52.48 9.72
CA ALA A 22 -17.53 -51.91 9.84
C ALA A 22 -17.64 -50.61 9.04
N MET A 23 -18.71 -50.52 8.24
CA MET A 23 -18.93 -49.36 7.38
C MET A 23 -19.63 -48.23 8.09
N LEU A 24 -19.06 -47.04 8.01
CA LEU A 24 -19.74 -45.80 8.37
C LEU A 24 -20.26 -45.13 7.12
N ILE A 25 -21.52 -44.72 7.16
CA ILE A 25 -22.15 -43.88 6.13
C ILE A 25 -22.51 -42.55 6.76
N ASP A 26 -21.98 -41.45 6.18
CA ASP A 26 -22.13 -40.08 6.69
C ASP A 26 -21.79 -39.97 8.20
N GLY A 27 -20.76 -40.73 8.64
CA GLY A 27 -20.24 -40.71 10.01
C GLY A 27 -20.98 -41.62 11.01
N GLN A 28 -21.95 -42.47 10.58
CA GLN A 28 -22.70 -43.37 11.44
C GLN A 28 -22.47 -44.83 11.03
N TYR A 29 -22.20 -45.71 12.00
CA TYR A 29 -22.11 -47.14 11.75
C TYR A 29 -23.46 -47.73 11.36
N ILE A 30 -23.50 -48.54 10.31
CA ILE A 30 -24.73 -49.25 9.90
C ILE A 30 -25.16 -50.22 10.98
N GLU A 31 -24.22 -50.83 11.72
CA GLU A 31 -24.42 -51.71 12.84
C GLU A 31 -25.28 -51.04 13.94
N ASP A 32 -25.07 -49.75 14.21
CA ASP A 32 -25.85 -48.97 15.20
C ASP A 32 -27.26 -48.58 14.68
N LEU A 33 -27.36 -48.40 13.39
CA LEU A 33 -28.60 -47.99 12.72
C LEU A 33 -29.58 -49.13 12.50
N ILE A 34 -29.10 -50.39 12.33
CA ILE A 34 -29.86 -51.58 12.00
C ILE A 34 -29.49 -52.75 12.93
N PRO A 35 -30.30 -53.04 13.93
CA PRO A 35 -30.09 -54.21 14.79
C PRO A 35 -29.97 -55.50 13.99
N GLY A 36 -28.88 -56.25 14.23
CA GLY A 36 -28.62 -57.50 13.56
C GLY A 36 -27.92 -57.40 12.20
N TYR A 37 -27.56 -56.19 11.77
CA TYR A 37 -26.63 -55.97 10.64
C TYR A 37 -25.18 -56.11 11.15
N SER A 38 -24.34 -56.66 10.33
CA SER A 38 -22.89 -56.69 10.60
C SER A 38 -22.13 -56.74 9.26
N THR A 39 -21.19 -55.85 9.08
CA THR A 39 -20.23 -55.89 7.98
C THR A 39 -19.31 -57.11 8.17
N LEU A 40 -19.11 -57.91 7.13
CA LEU A 40 -18.27 -59.13 7.18
C LEU A 40 -16.91 -58.90 6.53
N GLN A 41 -16.92 -58.35 5.33
CA GLN A 41 -15.70 -58.06 4.59
C GLN A 41 -15.95 -56.89 3.63
N VAL A 42 -14.88 -56.19 3.29
CA VAL A 42 -14.89 -55.11 2.29
C VAL A 42 -13.77 -55.41 1.29
N SER A 43 -14.10 -55.33 -0.01
CA SER A 43 -13.11 -55.50 -1.08
C SER A 43 -13.22 -54.34 -2.05
N GLY A 44 -12.15 -54.15 -2.84
CA GLY A 44 -12.08 -53.04 -3.80
C GLY A 44 -11.38 -51.79 -3.26
N ARG A 45 -10.90 -51.80 -2.00
CA ARG A 45 -10.11 -50.68 -1.42
C ARG A 45 -8.61 -50.82 -1.65
N GLU A 46 -8.10 -52.02 -2.00
CA GLU A 46 -6.68 -52.37 -1.93
C GLU A 46 -5.86 -51.74 -3.06
N LEU A 47 -6.22 -52.02 -4.30
CA LEU A 47 -5.49 -51.57 -5.49
C LEU A 47 -6.48 -51.08 -6.56
N LEU A 48 -6.14 -49.99 -7.21
CA LEU A 48 -6.86 -49.48 -8.37
C LEU A 48 -6.07 -49.80 -9.64
N SER A 49 -6.70 -50.57 -10.57
CA SER A 49 -6.11 -50.84 -11.87
C SER A 49 -6.19 -49.61 -12.77
N GLN A 50 -5.16 -49.40 -13.58
CA GLN A 50 -5.20 -48.33 -14.59
C GLN A 50 -5.96 -48.75 -15.84
N SER A 51 -6.77 -47.91 -16.39
CA SER A 51 -7.36 -48.04 -17.73
C SER A 51 -6.34 -47.54 -18.75
N ILE A 52 -5.82 -48.45 -19.57
CA ILE A 52 -4.78 -48.16 -20.56
C ILE A 52 -5.39 -48.24 -21.95
N GLU A 53 -5.38 -47.11 -22.69
CA GLU A 53 -5.76 -47.07 -24.08
C GLU A 53 -4.51 -47.33 -24.94
N LYS A 54 -4.60 -48.35 -25.83
CA LYS A 54 -3.47 -48.87 -26.61
C LYS A 54 -3.78 -48.84 -28.10
N GLN A 55 -2.77 -48.66 -28.91
CA GLN A 55 -2.87 -48.73 -30.35
C GLN A 55 -1.75 -49.58 -30.95
N THR A 56 -2.13 -50.48 -31.89
CA THR A 56 -1.18 -51.24 -32.68
C THR A 56 -0.74 -50.41 -33.88
N ILE A 57 0.57 -50.31 -34.12
CA ILE A 57 1.13 -49.58 -35.27
C ILE A 57 1.59 -50.54 -36.35
N GLY A 58 0.77 -50.69 -37.36
CA GLY A 58 1.12 -51.50 -38.56
C GLY A 58 1.49 -52.94 -38.25
N LYS A 59 2.69 -53.37 -38.71
CA LYS A 59 3.24 -54.73 -38.48
C LYS A 59 4.32 -54.75 -37.40
N SER A 60 4.47 -53.72 -36.61
CA SER A 60 5.45 -53.62 -35.51
C SER A 60 5.03 -54.50 -34.37
N ASP A 61 5.99 -55.16 -33.73
CA ASP A 61 5.76 -55.89 -32.49
C ASP A 61 5.46 -54.95 -31.35
N GLY A 62 4.51 -55.31 -30.46
CA GLY A 62 4.09 -54.53 -29.32
C GLY A 62 2.94 -53.57 -29.62
N GLU A 63 2.56 -52.81 -28.59
CA GLU A 63 1.45 -51.83 -28.62
C GLU A 63 1.98 -50.48 -28.12
N PHE A 64 1.46 -49.40 -28.69
CA PHE A 64 1.75 -48.04 -28.23
C PHE A 64 0.67 -47.61 -27.24
N ILE A 65 1.06 -47.13 -26.06
CA ILE A 65 0.13 -46.58 -25.06
C ILE A 65 -0.22 -45.17 -25.48
N GLN A 66 -1.49 -44.91 -25.79
CA GLN A 66 -1.96 -43.56 -26.06
C GLN A 66 -2.10 -42.74 -24.79
N TYR A 67 -2.78 -43.28 -23.79
CA TYR A 67 -2.87 -42.73 -22.45
C TYR A 67 -3.22 -43.79 -21.42
N ALA A 68 -2.93 -43.51 -20.15
CA ALA A 68 -3.36 -44.25 -18.99
C ALA A 68 -4.15 -43.31 -18.05
N ARG A 69 -5.23 -43.82 -17.49
CA ARG A 69 -6.05 -43.07 -16.52
C ARG A 69 -6.48 -43.95 -15.35
N ASN A 70 -6.74 -43.34 -14.20
CA ASN A 70 -7.37 -44.02 -13.08
C ASN A 70 -8.87 -44.08 -13.35
N PRO A 71 -9.49 -45.29 -13.37
CA PRO A 71 -10.92 -45.44 -13.54
C PRO A 71 -11.67 -45.14 -12.21
N SER A 72 -13.00 -45.13 -12.26
CA SER A 72 -13.83 -45.25 -11.08
C SER A 72 -13.52 -46.56 -10.33
N ARG A 73 -13.86 -46.60 -9.06
CA ARG A 73 -13.68 -47.74 -8.17
C ARG A 73 -15.03 -48.33 -7.78
N GLU A 74 -15.10 -49.65 -7.61
CA GLU A 74 -16.21 -50.34 -7.01
C GLU A 74 -15.75 -50.90 -5.66
N ILE A 75 -16.46 -50.61 -4.58
CA ILE A 75 -16.25 -51.17 -3.26
C ILE A 75 -17.40 -52.11 -2.95
N VAL A 76 -17.09 -53.36 -2.72
CA VAL A 76 -18.09 -54.41 -2.45
C VAL A 76 -18.12 -54.68 -0.96
N ILE A 77 -19.31 -54.52 -0.35
CA ILE A 77 -19.57 -54.68 1.07
C ILE A 77 -20.30 -56.01 1.29
N GLY A 78 -19.61 -57.00 1.78
CA GLY A 78 -20.20 -58.25 2.28
C GLY A 78 -20.80 -58.04 3.68
N TYR A 79 -22.07 -58.39 3.85
CA TYR A 79 -22.77 -58.19 5.09
C TYR A 79 -23.58 -59.39 5.54
N ARG A 80 -23.88 -59.47 6.83
CA ARG A 80 -24.84 -60.35 7.45
C ARG A 80 -25.98 -59.53 8.00
N LEU A 81 -27.21 -60.00 7.79
CA LEU A 81 -28.40 -59.42 8.39
C LEU A 81 -29.19 -60.55 9.05
N ALA A 82 -29.48 -60.45 10.34
CA ALA A 82 -30.21 -61.39 11.12
C ALA A 82 -31.24 -60.69 11.99
N ALA A 83 -32.47 -61.17 12.02
CA ALA A 83 -33.55 -60.62 12.86
C ALA A 83 -34.34 -61.72 13.60
N ALA A 84 -35.02 -61.34 14.66
CA ALA A 84 -35.75 -62.30 15.50
C ALA A 84 -37.01 -62.89 14.78
N ASP A 85 -37.62 -62.11 13.88
CA ASP A 85 -38.86 -62.49 13.17
C ASP A 85 -38.87 -61.94 11.74
N ASN A 86 -39.87 -62.37 10.96
CA ASN A 86 -39.99 -61.97 9.55
C ASN A 86 -40.32 -60.49 9.38
N LEU A 87 -41.06 -59.87 10.29
CA LEU A 87 -41.40 -58.45 10.20
C LEU A 87 -40.16 -57.57 10.45
N SER A 88 -39.49 -57.84 11.51
CA SER A 88 -38.22 -57.18 11.87
C SER A 88 -37.17 -57.32 10.78
N PHE A 89 -37.08 -58.51 10.16
CA PHE A 89 -36.20 -58.75 9.04
C PHE A 89 -36.55 -57.86 7.82
N ARG A 90 -37.85 -57.75 7.50
CA ARG A 90 -38.30 -56.92 6.39
C ARG A 90 -38.10 -55.44 6.68
N GLN A 91 -38.34 -55.00 7.93
CA GLN A 91 -38.10 -53.62 8.38
C GLN A 91 -36.59 -53.22 8.29
N ALA A 92 -35.70 -54.14 8.61
CA ALA A 92 -34.26 -53.93 8.51
C ALA A 92 -33.86 -53.66 7.01
N PHE A 93 -34.44 -54.40 6.05
CA PHE A 93 -34.21 -54.08 4.64
C PHE A 93 -34.75 -52.76 4.20
N TYR A 94 -35.95 -52.37 4.66
CA TYR A 94 -36.50 -51.03 4.34
C TYR A 94 -35.59 -49.95 4.91
N LYS A 95 -35.07 -50.13 6.09
CA LYS A 95 -34.13 -49.21 6.71
C LYS A 95 -32.80 -49.16 5.96
N LEU A 96 -32.20 -50.33 5.58
CA LEU A 96 -31.00 -50.41 4.79
C LEU A 96 -31.13 -49.68 3.48
N ASN A 97 -32.25 -49.95 2.74
CA ASN A 97 -32.54 -49.23 1.51
C ASN A 97 -32.62 -47.71 1.71
N SER A 98 -33.27 -47.27 2.80
CA SER A 98 -33.39 -45.83 3.06
C SER A 98 -32.05 -45.15 3.41
N ILE A 99 -31.09 -45.90 3.91
CA ILE A 99 -29.75 -45.40 4.25
C ILE A 99 -28.87 -45.36 2.99
N LEU A 100 -28.93 -46.38 2.13
CA LEU A 100 -28.07 -46.52 0.97
C LEU A 100 -28.53 -45.72 -0.25
N HIS A 101 -29.87 -45.45 -0.38
CA HIS A 101 -30.39 -44.70 -1.52
C HIS A 101 -30.30 -43.20 -1.29
N GLY A 102 -29.98 -42.47 -2.35
CA GLY A 102 -29.83 -41.03 -2.38
C GLY A 102 -28.79 -40.63 -3.40
N ASP A 103 -28.25 -39.44 -3.21
CA ASP A 103 -27.10 -38.97 -3.98
C ASP A 103 -25.82 -39.70 -3.51
N SER A 104 -24.65 -39.08 -3.53
CA SER A 104 -23.42 -39.65 -3.02
C SER A 104 -23.32 -39.50 -1.51
N HIS A 105 -22.81 -40.53 -0.84
CA HIS A 105 -22.54 -40.55 0.61
C HIS A 105 -21.04 -40.50 0.90
N LYS A 106 -20.66 -39.99 2.07
CA LYS A 106 -19.33 -40.17 2.62
C LYS A 106 -19.26 -41.52 3.33
N VAL A 107 -18.45 -42.42 2.77
CA VAL A 107 -18.29 -43.77 3.32
C VAL A 107 -16.88 -43.93 3.88
N SER A 108 -16.79 -44.35 5.13
CA SER A 108 -15.52 -44.68 5.81
C SER A 108 -15.61 -46.04 6.48
N PHE A 109 -14.48 -46.56 6.96
CA PHE A 109 -14.40 -47.88 7.56
C PHE A 109 -13.68 -47.83 8.89
N ASN A 110 -14.06 -48.72 9.82
CA ASN A 110 -13.56 -48.74 11.17
C ASN A 110 -12.05 -49.03 11.27
N ASP A 111 -11.47 -49.74 10.32
CA ASP A 111 -10.02 -50.06 10.23
C ASP A 111 -9.18 -48.85 9.80
N ASP A 112 -9.81 -47.86 9.10
CA ASP A 112 -9.16 -46.58 8.75
C ASP A 112 -10.20 -45.41 8.76
N PRO A 113 -10.63 -44.95 9.93
CA PRO A 113 -11.61 -43.90 10.03
C PRO A 113 -11.07 -42.52 9.64
N SER A 114 -9.77 -42.39 9.35
CA SER A 114 -9.13 -41.16 8.91
C SER A 114 -9.40 -40.81 7.46
N LYS A 115 -9.95 -41.78 6.70
CA LYS A 115 -10.25 -41.66 5.27
C LYS A 115 -11.72 -41.91 4.98
N TYR A 116 -12.21 -41.32 3.90
CA TYR A 116 -13.56 -41.57 3.36
C TYR A 116 -13.53 -41.62 1.83
N TRP A 117 -14.51 -42.27 1.26
CA TRP A 117 -14.82 -42.28 -0.17
C TRP A 117 -16.15 -41.58 -0.40
N ILE A 118 -16.27 -40.88 -1.53
CA ILE A 118 -17.57 -40.36 -2.00
C ILE A 118 -18.18 -41.45 -2.89
N ALA A 119 -19.18 -42.13 -2.38
CA ALA A 119 -19.70 -43.33 -3.01
C ALA A 119 -21.22 -43.29 -3.16
N THR A 120 -21.72 -43.92 -4.24
CA THR A 120 -23.16 -44.10 -4.51
C THR A 120 -23.47 -45.57 -4.58
N PHE A 121 -24.58 -45.99 -3.97
CA PHE A 121 -25.06 -47.36 -4.07
C PHE A 121 -25.40 -47.70 -5.52
N SER A 122 -24.82 -48.80 -6.06
CA SER A 122 -24.94 -49.12 -7.49
C SER A 122 -25.54 -50.47 -7.80
N ASP A 123 -25.23 -51.52 -7.00
CA ASP A 123 -25.66 -52.86 -7.30
C ASP A 123 -25.78 -53.74 -6.04
N ILE A 124 -26.52 -54.83 -6.12
CA ILE A 124 -26.71 -55.84 -5.05
C ILE A 124 -26.56 -57.23 -5.61
N ASP A 125 -25.99 -58.15 -4.83
CA ASP A 125 -26.07 -59.57 -5.11
C ASP A 125 -27.43 -60.16 -4.73
N ASP A 126 -27.75 -61.33 -5.33
CA ASP A 126 -28.94 -62.09 -5.02
C ASP A 126 -29.10 -62.33 -3.51
N VAL A 127 -30.25 -61.92 -2.95
CA VAL A 127 -30.57 -62.18 -1.57
C VAL A 127 -31.12 -63.59 -1.41
N PRO A 128 -30.44 -64.50 -0.66
CA PRO A 128 -30.93 -65.86 -0.44
C PRO A 128 -32.34 -65.89 0.16
N LYS A 129 -33.20 -66.77 -0.35
CA LYS A 129 -34.61 -66.84 0.06
C LYS A 129 -34.80 -67.70 1.32
N GLY A 130 -35.64 -67.22 2.21
CA GLY A 130 -36.42 -68.11 3.09
C GLY A 130 -35.96 -68.20 4.55
N ARG A 131 -35.18 -67.26 5.12
CA ARG A 131 -34.82 -67.22 6.55
C ARG A 131 -34.63 -65.81 7.06
N ASN A 132 -34.76 -65.58 8.38
CA ASN A 132 -34.52 -64.32 9.07
C ASN A 132 -33.04 -64.01 9.31
N ALA A 133 -32.16 -64.76 8.65
CA ALA A 133 -30.72 -64.54 8.66
C ALA A 133 -30.10 -64.82 7.28
N ILE A 134 -29.40 -63.85 6.71
CA ILE A 134 -28.77 -63.97 5.40
C ILE A 134 -27.36 -63.39 5.46
N THR A 135 -26.57 -63.84 4.46
CA THR A 135 -25.30 -63.20 4.06
C THR A 135 -25.45 -62.83 2.59
N SER A 136 -25.09 -61.62 2.24
CA SER A 136 -25.13 -61.11 0.87
C SER A 136 -24.11 -59.97 0.73
N SER A 137 -24.04 -59.33 -0.43
CA SER A 137 -23.20 -58.18 -0.67
C SER A 137 -23.93 -57.09 -1.48
N PHE A 138 -23.46 -55.89 -1.39
CA PHE A 138 -23.83 -54.79 -2.26
C PHE A 138 -22.61 -54.00 -2.68
N THR A 139 -22.73 -53.27 -3.77
CA THR A 139 -21.63 -52.54 -4.40
C THR A 139 -21.86 -51.04 -4.29
N LEU A 140 -20.83 -50.34 -3.90
CA LEU A 140 -20.74 -48.88 -3.90
C LEU A 140 -19.84 -48.42 -5.05
N PHE A 141 -20.36 -47.57 -5.89
CA PHE A 141 -19.62 -46.94 -6.98
C PHE A 141 -18.97 -45.63 -6.49
N VAL A 142 -17.64 -45.54 -6.63
CA VAL A 142 -16.80 -44.37 -6.29
C VAL A 142 -16.36 -43.73 -7.60
N PRO A 143 -16.96 -42.61 -8.03
CA PRO A 143 -16.73 -42.03 -9.35
C PRO A 143 -15.31 -41.53 -9.58
N ASP A 144 -14.65 -40.97 -8.59
CA ASP A 144 -13.28 -40.46 -8.63
C ASP A 144 -12.22 -41.57 -8.37
N GLY A 145 -12.63 -42.68 -7.80
CA GLY A 145 -11.79 -43.84 -7.53
C GLY A 145 -10.79 -43.67 -6.38
N ILE A 146 -10.82 -42.58 -5.63
CA ILE A 146 -9.84 -42.22 -4.60
C ILE A 146 -10.44 -42.11 -3.20
N ALA A 147 -9.62 -42.27 -2.18
CA ALA A 147 -9.95 -41.98 -0.80
C ALA A 147 -9.51 -40.56 -0.46
N HIS A 148 -10.30 -39.85 0.36
CA HIS A 148 -10.03 -38.50 0.84
C HIS A 148 -9.76 -38.49 2.33
N SER A 149 -8.88 -37.63 2.82
CA SER A 149 -8.65 -37.39 4.24
C SER A 149 -9.90 -36.76 4.90
N VAL A 150 -10.27 -37.23 6.08
CA VAL A 150 -11.27 -36.56 6.90
C VAL A 150 -10.72 -35.23 7.43
N ALA A 151 -9.43 -35.19 7.77
CA ALA A 151 -8.75 -33.99 8.23
C ALA A 151 -8.35 -33.07 7.08
N THR A 152 -8.58 -31.78 7.22
CA THR A 152 -8.02 -30.75 6.36
C THR A 152 -6.65 -30.37 6.91
N GLN A 153 -5.64 -30.41 6.05
CA GLN A 153 -4.30 -29.94 6.35
C GLN A 153 -4.20 -28.45 6.02
N THR A 154 -3.31 -27.74 6.71
CA THR A 154 -3.03 -26.32 6.44
C THR A 154 -1.54 -26.02 6.49
N ALA A 155 -1.11 -25.06 5.67
CA ALA A 155 0.22 -24.48 5.69
C ALA A 155 0.11 -22.97 5.42
N ASP A 156 1.00 -22.18 5.98
CA ASP A 156 0.96 -20.72 5.84
C ASP A 156 2.32 -20.11 5.49
N ASN A 157 2.31 -18.81 5.18
CA ASN A 157 3.52 -18.05 4.85
C ASN A 157 4.09 -17.28 6.04
N MET A 158 3.80 -17.71 7.26
CA MET A 158 4.22 -17.06 8.50
C MET A 158 5.32 -17.87 9.21
N PRO A 159 6.59 -17.84 8.75
CA PRO A 159 7.65 -18.65 9.34
C PRO A 159 7.96 -18.29 10.80
N TYR A 160 7.49 -17.14 11.25
CA TYR A 160 7.74 -16.61 12.60
C TYR A 160 6.53 -16.74 13.55
N LYS A 161 5.43 -17.36 13.14
CA LYS A 161 4.20 -17.42 13.96
C LYS A 161 4.39 -18.07 15.34
N ASP A 162 5.32 -19.03 15.44
CA ASP A 162 5.62 -19.76 16.66
C ASP A 162 6.79 -19.15 17.46
N VAL A 163 7.36 -18.05 16.99
CA VAL A 163 8.41 -17.30 17.69
C VAL A 163 7.76 -16.19 18.48
N PRO A 164 8.18 -15.92 19.75
CA PRO A 164 7.67 -14.78 20.50
C PRO A 164 7.71 -13.48 19.70
N VAL A 165 6.60 -12.74 19.73
CA VAL A 165 6.39 -11.56 18.90
C VAL A 165 7.41 -10.47 19.21
N ASN A 166 8.03 -9.91 18.16
CA ASN A 166 8.78 -8.68 18.27
C ASN A 166 7.83 -7.49 18.44
N LEU A 167 7.92 -6.79 19.56
CA LEU A 167 7.07 -5.62 19.88
C LEU A 167 7.45 -4.37 19.08
N ILE A 168 8.56 -4.41 18.32
CA ILE A 168 9.08 -3.28 17.56
C ILE A 168 8.93 -3.58 16.06
N SER A 169 8.28 -2.69 15.33
CA SER A 169 8.28 -2.69 13.87
C SER A 169 9.53 -2.04 13.28
N GLY A 170 9.86 -2.36 12.04
CA GLY A 170 10.99 -1.79 11.31
C GLY A 170 12.36 -2.22 11.83
N SER A 171 12.46 -3.41 12.43
CA SER A 171 13.73 -3.89 12.98
C SER A 171 14.67 -4.48 11.93
N TYR A 172 14.17 -4.85 10.75
CA TYR A 172 14.94 -5.35 9.64
C TYR A 172 15.68 -4.22 8.89
N ASP A 173 15.01 -3.11 8.63
CA ASP A 173 15.55 -1.94 7.92
C ASP A 173 16.04 -0.82 8.87
N SER A 174 16.07 -1.09 10.17
CA SER A 174 16.42 -0.14 11.22
C SER A 174 15.62 1.17 11.16
N SER A 175 14.32 1.09 10.82
CA SER A 175 13.40 2.24 10.77
C SER A 175 12.71 2.54 12.10
N TRP A 176 12.95 1.74 13.14
CA TRP A 176 12.33 1.86 14.48
C TRP A 176 12.60 3.18 15.22
N GLY A 177 13.42 4.06 14.67
CA GLY A 177 13.72 5.37 15.25
C GLY A 177 14.71 5.33 16.40
N PHE A 178 15.68 6.25 16.37
CA PHE A 178 16.67 6.42 17.44
C PHE A 178 17.17 7.86 17.50
N THR A 179 17.73 8.24 18.63
CA THR A 179 18.37 9.55 18.84
C THR A 179 19.85 9.35 19.13
N SER A 180 20.72 10.03 18.40
CA SER A 180 22.16 10.03 18.69
C SER A 180 22.46 10.77 19.99
N ASN A 181 23.44 10.31 20.74
CA ASN A 181 23.92 10.92 21.98
C ASN A 181 25.42 11.20 21.93
N GLY A 182 25.82 12.35 22.43
CA GLY A 182 27.21 12.76 22.48
C GLY A 182 27.84 12.99 21.10
N ASN A 183 29.06 12.55 20.92
CA ASN A 183 29.81 12.68 19.66
C ASN A 183 29.70 11.45 18.74
N ALA A 184 28.67 10.64 18.90
CA ALA A 184 28.47 9.46 18.08
C ALA A 184 28.04 9.82 16.64
N THR A 185 28.70 9.20 15.66
CA THR A 185 28.28 9.20 14.25
C THR A 185 27.55 7.90 13.97
N ILE A 186 26.33 7.99 13.41
CA ILE A 186 25.49 6.83 13.13
C ILE A 186 25.05 6.89 11.68
N GLN A 187 25.29 5.81 10.93
CA GLN A 187 24.92 5.70 9.53
C GLN A 187 24.18 4.37 9.30
N LYS A 188 23.15 4.39 8.46
CA LYS A 188 22.48 3.16 8.00
C LYS A 188 23.29 2.53 6.87
N VAL A 189 23.57 1.23 6.98
CA VAL A 189 24.33 0.44 6.00
C VAL A 189 23.57 -0.82 5.68
N THR A 190 23.22 -1.00 4.42
CA THR A 190 22.60 -2.25 3.95
C THR A 190 23.63 -3.36 3.91
N MET A 191 23.32 -4.50 4.52
CA MET A 191 24.15 -5.71 4.52
C MET A 191 23.89 -6.55 3.26
N ASP A 192 24.81 -7.45 2.95
CA ASP A 192 24.68 -8.36 1.79
C ASP A 192 23.47 -9.28 1.89
N SER A 193 22.98 -9.54 3.09
CA SER A 193 21.76 -10.32 3.40
C SER A 193 20.47 -9.51 3.34
N GLY A 194 20.56 -8.23 3.01
CA GLY A 194 19.43 -7.33 2.75
C GLY A 194 18.96 -6.48 3.93
N GLU A 195 19.24 -6.90 5.18
CA GLU A 195 18.90 -6.11 6.36
C GLU A 195 19.79 -4.85 6.49
N VAL A 196 19.28 -3.83 7.18
CA VAL A 196 20.00 -2.59 7.41
C VAL A 196 20.58 -2.57 8.83
N ALA A 197 21.91 -2.47 8.92
CA ALA A 197 22.61 -2.24 10.17
C ALA A 197 22.85 -0.74 10.41
N LEU A 198 22.91 -0.34 11.68
CA LEU A 198 23.45 0.96 12.08
C LEU A 198 24.97 0.82 12.31
N HIS A 199 25.77 1.57 11.56
CA HIS A 199 27.20 1.75 11.83
C HIS A 199 27.36 2.87 12.84
N VAL A 200 27.80 2.54 14.04
CA VAL A 200 27.94 3.45 15.17
C VAL A 200 29.40 3.64 15.51
N ILE A 201 29.90 4.86 15.37
CA ILE A 201 31.28 5.25 15.70
C ILE A 201 31.26 6.27 16.82
N SER A 202 31.97 6.00 17.89
CA SER A 202 32.16 6.93 19.02
C SER A 202 33.53 6.81 19.65
N SER A 203 34.11 7.95 20.02
CA SER A 203 35.35 8.04 20.79
C SER A 203 35.14 8.24 22.30
N ASP A 204 33.88 8.39 22.75
CA ASP A 204 33.52 8.64 24.15
C ASP A 204 32.65 7.49 24.68
N GLY A 205 32.97 7.03 25.89
CA GLY A 205 32.24 5.93 26.54
C GLY A 205 30.77 6.22 26.88
N GLY A 206 30.35 7.48 26.90
CA GLY A 206 28.96 7.90 27.13
C GLY A 206 28.18 8.23 25.86
N ALA A 207 28.81 8.13 24.69
CA ALA A 207 28.18 8.47 23.42
C ALA A 207 27.67 7.21 22.68
N GLY A 208 26.66 7.38 21.85
CA GLY A 208 26.02 6.30 21.10
C GLY A 208 24.60 6.68 20.67
N PHE A 209 23.63 5.84 20.93
CA PHE A 209 22.21 6.14 20.66
C PHE A 209 21.29 5.62 21.75
N TRP A 210 20.09 6.15 21.75
CA TRP A 210 18.98 5.69 22.60
C TRP A 210 17.66 5.78 21.84
N THR A 211 16.67 5.02 22.31
CA THR A 211 15.32 5.03 21.79
C THR A 211 14.32 4.67 22.87
N TRP A 212 13.04 4.97 22.63
CA TRP A 212 11.93 4.67 23.54
C TRP A 212 11.02 3.59 23.00
N PHE A 213 10.55 2.77 23.91
CA PHE A 213 9.52 1.77 23.61
C PHE A 213 8.42 1.82 24.64
N ASN A 214 7.17 1.76 24.19
CA ASN A 214 6.01 1.54 25.04
C ASN A 214 5.94 0.05 25.34
N LEU A 215 6.20 -0.32 26.61
CA LEU A 215 6.24 -1.71 27.02
C LEU A 215 4.96 -2.10 27.77
N PRO A 216 4.47 -3.34 27.60
CA PRO A 216 3.42 -3.87 28.47
C PRO A 216 3.99 -4.14 29.86
N SER A 217 3.09 -4.28 30.86
CA SER A 217 3.52 -4.65 32.21
C SER A 217 4.08 -6.07 32.25
N GLY A 218 5.15 -6.25 33.01
CA GLY A 218 5.81 -7.54 33.19
C GLY A 218 7.28 -7.52 32.78
N ASN A 219 7.82 -8.71 32.56
CA ASN A 219 9.19 -8.84 32.10
C ASN A 219 9.27 -8.68 30.58
N CYS A 220 10.15 -7.80 30.11
CA CYS A 220 10.47 -7.66 28.69
C CYS A 220 11.99 -7.83 28.48
N THR A 221 12.33 -8.53 27.41
CA THR A 221 13.71 -8.75 27.01
C THR A 221 13.99 -7.99 25.70
N VAL A 222 15.01 -7.13 25.70
CA VAL A 222 15.57 -6.55 24.47
C VAL A 222 16.75 -7.37 24.03
N SER A 223 16.89 -7.62 22.75
CA SER A 223 18.04 -8.27 22.15
C SER A 223 18.44 -7.62 20.83
N ILE A 224 19.74 -7.55 20.55
CA ILE A 224 20.31 -6.89 19.37
C ILE A 224 21.57 -7.65 18.94
N GLU A 225 21.88 -7.63 17.65
CA GLU A 225 23.13 -8.17 17.13
C GLU A 225 24.17 -7.07 16.97
N VAL A 226 25.38 -7.36 17.45
CA VAL A 226 26.52 -6.42 17.47
C VAL A 226 27.75 -7.09 16.91
N LYS A 227 28.51 -6.40 16.03
CA LYS A 227 29.86 -6.77 15.62
C LYS A 227 30.75 -5.52 15.47
N GLY A 228 32.04 -5.64 15.66
CA GLY A 228 32.98 -4.53 15.47
C GLY A 228 34.14 -4.56 16.49
N THR A 229 34.60 -3.37 16.85
CA THR A 229 35.73 -3.17 17.74
C THR A 229 35.43 -2.10 18.79
N GLY A 230 36.26 -2.04 19.84
CA GLY A 230 36.09 -1.10 20.93
C GLY A 230 35.40 -1.72 22.14
N GLU A 231 34.65 -0.91 22.88
CA GLU A 231 33.95 -1.31 24.10
C GLU A 231 32.59 -0.64 24.15
N VAL A 232 31.54 -1.44 24.27
CA VAL A 232 30.20 -0.96 24.60
C VAL A 232 30.08 -0.92 26.11
N ASN A 233 30.03 0.28 26.69
CA ASN A 233 30.02 0.48 28.14
C ASN A 233 28.64 0.23 28.76
N ARG A 234 27.56 0.64 28.07
CA ARG A 234 26.17 0.53 28.55
C ARG A 234 25.27 0.09 27.39
N LEU A 235 24.65 -1.07 27.52
CA LEU A 235 23.66 -1.62 26.60
C LEU A 235 22.51 -2.19 27.41
N GLY A 236 21.28 -1.78 27.13
CA GLY A 236 20.09 -2.31 27.76
C GLY A 236 19.07 -1.26 28.16
N TRP A 237 18.25 -1.61 29.14
CA TRP A 237 17.20 -0.76 29.69
C TRP A 237 17.76 0.22 30.70
N GLU A 238 17.72 1.51 30.37
CA GLU A 238 18.33 2.56 31.16
C GLU A 238 17.85 2.58 32.60
N GLY A 239 18.80 2.51 33.54
CA GLY A 239 18.53 2.53 35.00
C GLY A 239 17.85 1.27 35.54
N ILE A 240 17.54 0.27 34.71
CA ILE A 240 16.82 -0.95 35.10
C ILE A 240 17.70 -2.19 34.91
N SER A 241 18.16 -2.42 33.67
CA SER A 241 18.97 -3.59 33.32
C SER A 241 19.87 -3.25 32.14
N GLU A 242 21.10 -2.87 32.44
CA GLU A 242 22.12 -2.51 31.49
C GLU A 242 23.47 -3.07 31.89
N ALA A 243 24.26 -3.46 30.90
CA ALA A 243 25.65 -3.88 31.14
C ALA A 243 26.47 -3.66 29.87
N GLY A 244 27.80 -3.57 30.07
CA GLY A 244 28.75 -3.50 28.97
C GLY A 244 28.94 -4.81 28.24
N MET A 245 29.59 -4.72 27.07
CA MET A 245 30.10 -5.86 26.30
C MET A 245 31.33 -5.46 25.49
N THR A 246 32.14 -6.43 25.13
CA THR A 246 33.23 -6.26 24.17
C THR A 246 32.81 -6.84 22.82
N PRO A 247 32.62 -6.01 21.77
CA PRO A 247 32.30 -6.48 20.43
C PRO A 247 33.42 -7.37 19.84
N THR A 248 33.07 -8.26 18.95
CA THR A 248 33.99 -9.06 18.16
C THR A 248 33.80 -8.85 16.66
N SER A 249 34.69 -9.36 15.85
CA SER A 249 34.56 -9.34 14.37
C SER A 249 33.36 -10.12 13.84
N ASN A 250 32.80 -11.02 14.66
CA ASN A 250 31.60 -11.80 14.32
C ASN A 250 30.36 -11.22 14.99
N TRP A 251 29.20 -11.42 14.39
CA TRP A 251 27.92 -11.03 14.97
C TRP A 251 27.67 -11.77 16.28
N GLN A 252 27.33 -11.02 17.33
CA GLN A 252 26.99 -11.53 18.65
C GLN A 252 25.60 -10.99 19.01
N ARG A 253 24.65 -11.88 19.33
CA ARG A 253 23.36 -11.47 19.85
C ARG A 253 23.44 -11.27 21.35
N VAL A 254 23.15 -10.07 21.79
CA VAL A 254 23.18 -9.66 23.19
C VAL A 254 21.79 -9.30 23.67
N SER A 255 21.44 -9.72 24.88
CA SER A 255 20.12 -9.45 25.44
C SER A 255 20.19 -8.88 26.86
N ARG A 256 19.14 -8.12 27.21
CA ARG A 256 18.91 -7.58 28.57
C ARG A 256 17.44 -7.67 28.92
N THR A 257 17.12 -8.17 30.12
CA THR A 257 15.77 -8.32 30.62
C THR A 257 15.51 -7.33 31.73
N GLY A 258 14.37 -6.65 31.69
CA GLY A 258 13.87 -5.78 32.75
C GLY A 258 12.45 -6.14 33.14
N SER A 259 12.00 -5.66 34.31
CA SER A 259 10.60 -5.78 34.76
C SER A 259 9.97 -4.39 34.78
N PHE A 260 8.82 -4.25 34.12
CA PHE A 260 8.22 -2.96 33.78
C PHE A 260 6.76 -2.84 34.25
N GLY A 261 6.33 -1.60 34.51
CA GLY A 261 4.92 -1.22 34.43
C GLY A 261 4.51 -0.92 32.99
N VAL A 262 3.23 -0.56 32.77
CA VAL A 262 2.79 -0.06 31.45
C VAL A 262 3.27 1.37 31.27
N GLU A 263 4.48 1.54 30.77
CA GLU A 263 5.15 2.84 30.64
C GLU A 263 6.12 2.83 29.44
N THR A 264 6.58 4.04 29.06
CA THR A 264 7.65 4.21 28.08
C THR A 264 9.01 4.08 28.75
N HIS A 265 9.85 3.20 28.22
CA HIS A 265 11.21 2.97 28.73
C HIS A 265 12.27 3.20 27.67
N SER A 266 13.43 3.72 28.11
CA SER A 266 14.58 3.96 27.25
C SER A 266 15.41 2.70 27.09
N PHE A 267 15.73 2.37 25.83
CA PHE A 267 16.84 1.49 25.48
C PHE A 267 18.05 2.35 25.12
N ILE A 268 19.20 2.03 25.69
CA ILE A 268 20.46 2.75 25.46
C ILE A 268 21.54 1.83 24.91
N PHE A 269 22.40 2.42 24.08
CA PHE A 269 23.57 1.77 23.49
C PHE A 269 24.73 2.78 23.43
N TYR A 270 25.60 2.76 24.45
CA TYR A 270 26.67 3.73 24.61
C TYR A 270 28.03 3.05 24.78
N GLY A 271 29.10 3.66 24.23
CA GLY A 271 30.43 3.12 24.36
C GLY A 271 31.48 3.86 23.52
N LYS A 272 32.75 3.55 23.75
CA LYS A 272 33.84 3.93 22.87
C LYS A 272 34.09 2.83 21.87
N MET A 273 33.53 2.99 20.66
CA MET A 273 33.32 1.86 19.75
C MET A 273 33.33 2.26 18.28
N ASP A 274 33.58 1.27 17.44
CA ASP A 274 33.33 1.26 16.00
C ASP A 274 32.60 -0.08 15.68
N VAL A 275 31.28 -0.05 15.63
CA VAL A 275 30.44 -1.25 15.59
C VAL A 275 29.30 -1.12 14.62
N TYR A 276 28.82 -2.28 14.14
CA TYR A 276 27.55 -2.43 13.46
C TYR A 276 26.55 -3.07 14.40
N VAL A 277 25.33 -2.55 14.43
CA VAL A 277 24.21 -3.11 15.18
C VAL A 277 23.01 -3.34 14.27
N ARG A 278 22.28 -4.45 14.46
CA ARG A 278 21.14 -4.82 13.62
C ARG A 278 20.12 -5.69 14.36
N LEU A 279 18.98 -5.92 13.72
CA LEU A 279 18.00 -6.91 14.13
C LEU A 279 17.58 -6.77 15.60
N LEU A 280 17.21 -5.54 15.99
CA LEU A 280 16.70 -5.24 17.31
C LEU A 280 15.39 -5.96 17.53
N LYS A 281 15.22 -6.64 18.66
CA LYS A 281 13.99 -7.29 19.07
C LYS A 281 13.66 -6.95 20.51
N VAL A 282 12.41 -6.59 20.76
CA VAL A 282 11.85 -6.50 22.11
C VAL A 282 10.70 -7.49 22.20
N GLU A 283 10.70 -8.31 23.22
CA GLU A 283 9.71 -9.37 23.41
C GLU A 283 9.32 -9.54 24.86
N ASN A 284 8.12 -10.08 25.13
CA ASN A 284 7.69 -10.43 26.45
C ASN A 284 8.43 -11.66 26.97
N GLY A 285 8.79 -11.65 28.25
CA GLY A 285 9.48 -12.76 28.90
C GLY A 285 10.89 -12.43 29.36
N THR A 286 11.59 -13.44 29.87
CA THR A 286 12.92 -13.33 30.48
C THR A 286 14.05 -13.94 29.66
N ILE A 287 13.72 -14.59 28.54
CA ILE A 287 14.66 -15.28 27.67
C ILE A 287 14.55 -14.69 26.25
N ALA A 288 15.67 -14.30 25.68
CA ALA A 288 15.69 -13.86 24.28
C ALA A 288 15.48 -15.05 23.33
N SER A 289 14.46 -14.95 22.50
CA SER A 289 14.24 -15.90 21.40
C SER A 289 15.07 -15.51 20.14
N PRO A 290 15.15 -16.37 19.13
CA PRO A 290 15.68 -15.95 17.84
C PRO A 290 14.96 -14.69 17.30
N TRP A 291 15.68 -13.91 16.50
CA TRP A 291 15.08 -12.73 15.92
C TRP A 291 13.90 -13.09 15.02
N SER A 292 12.89 -12.24 15.05
CA SER A 292 11.74 -12.23 14.16
C SER A 292 11.32 -10.79 13.91
N PRO A 293 10.78 -10.46 12.71
CA PRO A 293 10.15 -9.16 12.47
C PRO A 293 8.86 -9.02 13.31
N ASN A 294 8.33 -7.81 13.38
CA ASN A 294 7.00 -7.57 13.90
C ASN A 294 5.94 -8.08 12.88
N PRO A 295 4.80 -8.60 13.32
CA PRO A 295 3.73 -9.02 12.39
C PRO A 295 3.20 -7.92 11.43
N ALA A 296 3.47 -6.65 11.74
CA ALA A 296 3.15 -5.53 10.85
C ALA A 296 4.24 -5.23 9.79
N ASP A 297 5.41 -5.86 9.93
CA ASP A 297 6.52 -5.67 8.98
C ASP A 297 6.34 -6.59 7.75
N PRO A 298 6.70 -6.13 6.54
CA PRO A 298 6.56 -6.94 5.33
C PRO A 298 7.38 -8.24 5.37
N GLU A 299 8.51 -8.26 6.08
CA GLU A 299 9.39 -9.43 6.22
C GLU A 299 8.80 -10.54 7.11
N TYR A 300 7.67 -10.28 7.78
CA TYR A 300 6.98 -11.29 8.57
C TYR A 300 6.33 -12.38 7.69
N TYR A 301 5.97 -12.03 6.47
CA TYR A 301 5.33 -12.91 5.51
C TYR A 301 6.30 -13.27 4.39
N THR A 302 6.41 -14.57 4.07
CA THR A 302 7.17 -15.03 2.90
C THR A 302 6.28 -15.07 1.66
N ASN A 303 6.89 -14.97 0.49
CA ASN A 303 6.17 -15.18 -0.77
C ASN A 303 5.97 -16.67 -1.09
N THR A 304 6.53 -17.58 -0.29
CA THR A 304 6.46 -19.02 -0.52
C THR A 304 5.85 -19.75 0.67
N ILE A 305 5.04 -20.76 0.36
CA ILE A 305 4.43 -21.68 1.32
C ILE A 305 4.86 -23.09 0.99
N THR A 306 5.44 -23.79 1.96
CA THR A 306 5.77 -25.22 1.82
C THR A 306 4.55 -26.04 2.19
N VAL A 307 4.09 -26.90 1.27
CA VAL A 307 2.87 -27.69 1.40
C VAL A 307 3.23 -29.17 1.32
N PRO A 308 3.33 -29.88 2.46
CA PRO A 308 3.59 -31.33 2.47
C PRO A 308 2.28 -32.08 2.20
N ASN A 309 2.24 -32.96 1.19
CA ASN A 309 1.13 -33.87 0.90
C ASN A 309 1.55 -35.32 1.15
N ALA A 310 1.05 -35.94 2.21
CA ALA A 310 1.33 -37.32 2.55
C ALA A 310 0.45 -38.34 1.78
N GLY A 311 -0.52 -37.83 1.00
CA GLY A 311 -1.34 -38.66 0.11
C GLY A 311 -0.55 -39.28 -1.02
N THR A 312 -1.15 -40.25 -1.72
CA THR A 312 -0.58 -40.89 -2.92
C THR A 312 -1.17 -40.33 -4.23
N TYR A 313 -2.10 -39.38 -4.12
CA TYR A 313 -2.78 -38.76 -5.25
C TYR A 313 -2.72 -37.23 -5.10
N PRO A 314 -2.66 -36.48 -6.22
CA PRO A 314 -2.65 -35.01 -6.16
C PRO A 314 -3.94 -34.43 -5.57
N SER A 315 -3.78 -33.38 -4.77
CA SER A 315 -4.89 -32.67 -4.13
C SER A 315 -5.10 -31.27 -4.73
N GLU A 316 -6.33 -30.80 -4.71
CA GLU A 316 -6.70 -29.47 -5.15
C GLU A 316 -6.83 -28.55 -3.92
N PRO A 317 -6.00 -27.49 -3.81
CA PRO A 317 -5.99 -26.63 -2.63
C PRO A 317 -7.07 -25.56 -2.64
N VAL A 318 -7.34 -25.02 -1.45
CA VAL A 318 -7.95 -23.71 -1.28
C VAL A 318 -6.89 -22.78 -0.70
N ILE A 319 -6.61 -21.68 -1.39
CA ILE A 319 -5.66 -20.65 -0.96
C ILE A 319 -6.46 -19.48 -0.41
N THR A 320 -6.19 -19.06 0.81
CA THR A 320 -6.81 -17.90 1.45
C THR A 320 -5.74 -16.85 1.72
N ALA A 321 -5.84 -15.70 1.07
CA ALA A 321 -4.92 -14.57 1.24
C ALA A 321 -5.64 -13.39 1.88
N THR A 322 -5.04 -12.77 2.90
CA THR A 322 -5.50 -11.50 3.47
C THR A 322 -4.58 -10.40 2.98
N ILE A 323 -5.12 -9.47 2.24
CA ILE A 323 -4.38 -8.36 1.62
C ILE A 323 -3.86 -7.41 2.71
N ASN A 324 -2.64 -6.93 2.54
CA ASN A 324 -1.93 -6.06 3.48
C ASN A 324 -1.57 -4.72 2.79
N GLY A 325 -2.44 -3.74 2.91
CA GLY A 325 -2.43 -2.53 2.09
C GLY A 325 -3.15 -2.73 0.76
N ASP A 326 -3.21 -1.70 -0.08
CA ASP A 326 -3.81 -1.82 -1.40
C ASP A 326 -2.97 -2.70 -2.33
N ASP A 327 -3.62 -3.45 -3.25
CA ASP A 327 -2.96 -4.33 -4.21
C ASP A 327 -3.75 -4.41 -5.53
N GLY A 328 -3.05 -4.51 -6.65
CA GLY A 328 -3.66 -4.60 -7.98
C GLY A 328 -3.79 -6.04 -8.49
N VAL A 329 -2.90 -6.96 -8.07
CA VAL A 329 -2.83 -8.33 -8.57
C VAL A 329 -2.37 -9.31 -7.51
N LEU A 330 -3.04 -10.45 -7.44
CA LEU A 330 -2.62 -11.61 -6.66
C LEU A 330 -2.34 -12.78 -7.61
N THR A 331 -1.12 -13.34 -7.55
CA THR A 331 -0.71 -14.44 -8.40
C THR A 331 -0.22 -15.61 -7.55
N ALA A 332 -0.78 -16.79 -7.77
CA ALA A 332 -0.31 -18.03 -7.16
C ALA A 332 0.38 -18.89 -8.22
N ILE A 333 1.55 -19.46 -7.88
CA ILE A 333 2.35 -20.30 -8.76
C ILE A 333 2.73 -21.56 -7.99
N ASN A 334 2.47 -22.74 -8.54
CA ASN A 334 2.95 -23.98 -7.95
C ASN A 334 4.31 -24.39 -8.53
N ASP A 335 4.98 -25.34 -7.92
CA ASP A 335 6.30 -25.85 -8.35
C ASP A 335 6.27 -26.66 -9.67
N GLN A 336 5.07 -26.99 -10.18
CA GLN A 336 4.89 -27.57 -11.53
C GLN A 336 4.80 -26.47 -12.61
N GLY A 337 4.78 -25.18 -12.24
CA GLY A 337 4.71 -24.05 -13.15
C GLY A 337 3.30 -23.64 -13.57
N SER A 338 2.24 -24.19 -12.93
CA SER A 338 0.88 -23.72 -13.14
C SER A 338 0.66 -22.38 -12.43
N VAL A 339 -0.03 -21.46 -13.10
CA VAL A 339 -0.26 -20.08 -12.64
C VAL A 339 -1.75 -19.81 -12.51
N LEU A 340 -2.14 -19.19 -11.41
CA LEU A 340 -3.45 -18.60 -11.18
C LEU A 340 -3.26 -17.13 -10.84
N GLN A 341 -3.81 -16.23 -11.66
CA GLN A 341 -3.68 -14.78 -11.51
C GLN A 341 -5.05 -14.12 -11.42
N PHE A 342 -5.21 -13.19 -10.48
CA PHE A 342 -6.43 -12.46 -10.19
C PHE A 342 -6.13 -10.97 -10.07
N GLY A 343 -6.99 -10.12 -10.64
CA GLY A 343 -6.74 -8.68 -10.74
C GLY A 343 -5.97 -8.30 -11.99
N SER A 344 -5.25 -7.18 -11.97
CA SER A 344 -4.50 -6.66 -13.10
C SER A 344 -3.05 -6.33 -12.73
N PRO A 345 -2.05 -6.91 -13.40
CA PRO A 345 -0.64 -6.57 -13.19
C PRO A 345 -0.29 -5.15 -13.69
N ASP A 346 -1.17 -4.52 -14.48
CA ASP A 346 -0.96 -3.18 -15.03
C ASP A 346 -1.44 -2.08 -14.06
N GLU A 347 -2.08 -2.42 -12.96
CA GLU A 347 -2.45 -1.46 -11.93
C GLU A 347 -1.20 -0.88 -11.25
N THR A 348 -1.27 0.41 -10.94
CA THR A 348 -0.23 1.15 -10.23
C THR A 348 -0.83 1.73 -8.94
N ASP A 349 -0.01 1.90 -7.91
CA ASP A 349 -0.42 2.53 -6.65
C ASP A 349 -0.89 3.98 -6.87
N GLY A 350 -0.21 4.71 -7.72
CA GLY A 350 -0.51 6.09 -8.07
C GLY A 350 0.64 6.72 -8.86
N PHE A 351 0.55 8.01 -9.10
CA PHE A 351 1.62 8.77 -9.77
C PHE A 351 1.61 10.25 -9.40
N VAL A 352 2.75 10.90 -9.61
CA VAL A 352 2.88 12.34 -9.36
C VAL A 352 2.21 13.13 -10.49
N LYS A 353 1.26 13.96 -10.14
CA LYS A 353 0.61 14.94 -11.00
C LYS A 353 1.02 16.36 -10.62
N GLN A 354 0.73 17.31 -11.52
CA GLN A 354 0.95 18.74 -11.28
C GLN A 354 -0.38 19.49 -11.31
N LYS A 355 -0.51 20.46 -10.40
CA LYS A 355 -1.67 21.35 -10.31
C LYS A 355 -1.26 22.80 -10.11
N SER A 356 -2.18 23.72 -10.34
CA SER A 356 -2.07 25.11 -9.90
C SER A 356 -2.74 25.29 -8.55
N GLU A 357 -2.10 26.05 -7.64
CA GLU A 357 -2.59 26.36 -6.31
C GLU A 357 -2.76 27.86 -6.17
N ARG A 358 -4.00 28.37 -6.21
CA ARG A 358 -4.30 29.76 -5.95
C ARG A 358 -4.26 30.00 -4.45
N VAL A 359 -3.25 30.77 -4.01
CA VAL A 359 -3.00 31.02 -2.59
C VAL A 359 -3.62 32.32 -2.06
N TYR A 360 -3.95 33.23 -2.93
CA TYR A 360 -4.86 34.32 -2.62
C TYR A 360 -5.63 34.79 -3.87
N HIS A 361 -6.79 35.41 -3.62
CA HIS A 361 -7.61 36.12 -4.58
C HIS A 361 -8.31 37.27 -3.83
N LEU A 362 -8.13 38.50 -4.27
CA LEU A 362 -8.67 39.66 -3.57
C LEU A 362 -10.16 39.89 -3.92
N ASP A 363 -10.96 40.09 -2.90
CA ASP A 363 -12.34 40.55 -3.05
C ASP A 363 -12.40 42.07 -2.84
N PHE A 364 -12.74 42.80 -3.87
CA PHE A 364 -12.83 44.24 -3.86
C PHE A 364 -14.24 44.81 -3.54
N ASN A 365 -15.13 44.04 -2.95
CA ASN A 365 -16.38 44.56 -2.40
C ASN A 365 -16.18 45.48 -1.18
N GLN A 366 -15.05 45.31 -0.51
CA GLN A 366 -14.54 46.13 0.59
C GLN A 366 -13.03 46.05 0.65
N THR A 367 -12.40 46.68 1.63
CA THR A 367 -10.97 46.43 1.88
C THR A 367 -10.73 44.94 2.12
N PRO A 368 -9.91 44.27 1.28
CA PRO A 368 -9.68 42.82 1.43
C PRO A 368 -9.08 42.46 2.80
N ILE A 369 -9.45 41.28 3.30
CA ILE A 369 -8.91 40.80 4.58
C ILE A 369 -7.43 40.44 4.42
N GLY A 370 -6.62 40.80 5.40
CA GLY A 370 -5.18 40.46 5.43
C GLY A 370 -4.28 41.39 4.61
N VAL A 371 -4.82 42.49 4.06
CA VAL A 371 -4.02 43.49 3.37
C VAL A 371 -3.66 44.65 4.30
N THR A 372 -2.58 45.33 3.95
CA THR A 372 -2.14 46.59 4.60
C THR A 372 -2.20 47.72 3.57
N LEU A 373 -2.76 48.89 3.97
CA LEU A 373 -2.85 50.04 3.11
C LEU A 373 -1.72 51.04 3.40
N ASN A 374 -1.19 51.66 2.37
CA ASN A 374 -0.19 52.75 2.42
C ASN A 374 1.09 52.41 3.20
N ASN A 375 1.47 51.18 3.29
CA ASN A 375 2.68 50.69 3.97
C ASN A 375 3.28 49.49 3.28
N GLY A 376 3.33 49.47 1.97
CA GLY A 376 3.99 48.45 1.16
C GLY A 376 5.41 48.87 0.74
N VAL A 377 6.03 48.04 -0.09
CA VAL A 377 7.34 48.35 -0.68
C VAL A 377 7.14 48.76 -2.13
N THR A 378 7.53 49.96 -2.47
CA THR A 378 7.38 50.55 -3.81
C THR A 378 8.68 50.40 -4.60
N ALA A 379 8.57 50.24 -5.93
CA ALA A 379 9.69 50.13 -6.83
C ALA A 379 10.45 51.48 -6.91
N PHE A 380 11.71 51.39 -7.33
CA PHE A 380 12.50 52.55 -7.67
C PHE A 380 11.84 53.27 -8.85
N PRO A 381 11.41 54.54 -8.70
CA PRO A 381 10.77 55.25 -9.78
C PRO A 381 11.79 55.68 -10.83
N TYR A 382 11.55 55.30 -12.05
CA TYR A 382 12.24 55.92 -13.16
C TYR A 382 11.53 57.19 -13.55
N TYR A 383 12.13 58.32 -13.23
CA TYR A 383 11.66 59.66 -13.67
C TYR A 383 12.82 60.63 -13.60
N GLU A 384 12.93 61.50 -14.63
CA GLU A 384 14.11 62.36 -14.82
C GLU A 384 14.24 63.51 -13.79
N HIS A 385 13.21 63.78 -13.02
CA HIS A 385 13.08 65.05 -12.26
C HIS A 385 13.18 64.89 -10.74
N GLY A 386 14.11 64.10 -10.21
CA GLY A 386 14.42 64.20 -8.82
C GLY A 386 14.51 62.88 -8.05
N ASN A 387 15.12 62.94 -6.86
CA ASN A 387 15.38 61.82 -5.96
C ASN A 387 14.60 61.97 -4.62
N ALA A 388 13.34 62.47 -4.68
CA ALA A 388 12.53 62.48 -3.47
C ALA A 388 11.98 61.11 -3.15
N ALA A 389 11.64 60.91 -1.88
CA ALA A 389 11.04 59.63 -1.44
C ALA A 389 9.62 59.49 -2.01
N ASN A 390 9.29 58.24 -2.40
CA ASN A 390 7.93 57.86 -2.74
C ASN A 390 7.02 58.01 -1.52
N VAL A 391 5.81 58.56 -1.75
CA VAL A 391 4.82 58.73 -0.69
C VAL A 391 3.64 57.80 -0.92
N GLN A 392 3.38 56.96 0.02
CA GLN A 392 2.21 56.06 -0.01
C GLN A 392 1.09 56.71 0.82
N SER A 393 0.08 57.21 0.17
CA SER A 393 -1.04 57.92 0.84
C SER A 393 -2.30 57.92 -0.03
N GLY A 394 -3.44 58.07 0.60
CA GLY A 394 -4.75 58.16 -0.03
C GLY A 394 -5.59 56.93 0.17
N PRO A 395 -6.90 57.06 0.07
CA PRO A 395 -7.84 55.99 0.24
C PRO A 395 -8.04 55.16 -1.05
N PHE A 396 -8.58 53.96 -0.86
CA PHE A 396 -9.26 53.19 -1.93
C PHE A 396 -10.78 53.31 -1.72
N GLY A 397 -11.52 53.52 -2.80
CA GLY A 397 -12.95 53.28 -2.84
C GLY A 397 -13.25 51.89 -3.32
N TYR A 398 -14.40 51.32 -2.99
CA TYR A 398 -14.83 50.00 -3.41
C TYR A 398 -16.26 50.01 -3.89
N ALA A 399 -16.54 49.43 -5.07
CA ALA A 399 -17.90 49.23 -5.55
C ALA A 399 -17.93 48.13 -6.62
N ASN A 400 -18.93 47.27 -6.61
CA ASN A 400 -19.17 46.24 -7.63
C ASN A 400 -17.96 45.33 -7.87
N GLY A 401 -17.22 44.95 -6.82
CA GLY A 401 -16.04 44.10 -6.92
C GLY A 401 -14.80 44.79 -7.50
N ILE A 402 -14.76 46.12 -7.51
CA ILE A 402 -13.69 46.93 -8.05
C ILE A 402 -13.11 47.83 -6.96
N ALA A 403 -11.78 47.95 -6.90
CA ALA A 403 -11.10 48.93 -6.07
C ALA A 403 -10.72 50.14 -6.90
N TYR A 404 -11.00 51.33 -6.35
CA TYR A 404 -10.72 52.65 -6.97
C TYR A 404 -9.64 53.37 -6.16
N PRO A 405 -8.35 53.35 -6.62
CA PRO A 405 -7.32 54.15 -5.99
C PRO A 405 -7.63 55.63 -6.13
N SER A 406 -7.47 56.37 -5.05
CA SER A 406 -7.71 57.82 -5.08
C SER A 406 -6.72 58.54 -6.02
N THR A 407 -7.23 59.49 -6.81
CA THR A 407 -6.40 60.41 -7.61
C THR A 407 -6.08 61.70 -6.87
N GLU A 408 -6.69 61.91 -5.68
CA GLU A 408 -6.33 63.02 -4.81
C GLU A 408 -4.90 62.87 -4.28
N ARG A 409 -4.20 63.98 -4.13
CA ARG A 409 -2.80 64.01 -3.76
C ARG A 409 -2.57 64.55 -2.35
N THR A 410 -1.70 63.87 -1.61
CA THR A 410 -1.02 64.52 -0.48
C THR A 410 0.07 65.42 -1.07
N ALA A 411 0.32 66.59 -0.44
CA ALA A 411 1.38 67.48 -0.89
C ALA A 411 2.73 66.78 -0.93
N SER A 412 3.31 66.66 -2.14
CA SER A 412 4.57 65.98 -2.39
C SER A 412 5.23 66.55 -3.63
N ASN A 413 6.53 66.52 -3.69
CA ASN A 413 7.31 66.92 -4.86
C ASN A 413 7.65 65.76 -5.79
N TYR A 414 7.09 64.60 -5.51
CA TYR A 414 7.48 63.37 -6.24
C TYR A 414 6.27 62.42 -6.38
N TRP A 415 6.52 61.16 -6.63
CA TRP A 415 5.47 60.16 -6.74
C TRP A 415 4.71 59.97 -5.42
N ASN A 416 3.42 60.07 -5.45
CA ASN A 416 2.56 59.86 -4.30
C ASN A 416 1.21 59.27 -4.71
N GLY A 417 0.65 58.40 -3.90
CA GLY A 417 -0.64 57.75 -4.13
C GLY A 417 -0.84 56.52 -3.25
N PRO A 418 -2.07 55.95 -3.30
CA PRO A 418 -2.42 54.81 -2.45
C PRO A 418 -1.73 53.53 -2.84
N SER A 419 -1.37 52.75 -1.86
CA SER A 419 -0.85 51.38 -2.04
C SER A 419 -1.61 50.34 -1.22
N MET A 420 -1.57 49.12 -1.67
CA MET A 420 -2.07 47.95 -0.95
C MET A 420 -1.01 46.84 -1.03
N SER A 421 -0.79 46.19 0.08
CA SER A 421 0.19 45.08 0.17
C SER A 421 -0.37 43.90 0.95
N GLY A 422 0.15 42.72 0.70
CA GLY A 422 -0.25 41.50 1.36
C GLY A 422 0.81 40.41 1.31
N THR A 423 0.54 39.28 1.94
CA THR A 423 1.42 38.13 2.00
C THR A 423 1.07 37.09 0.94
N ILE A 424 2.06 36.33 0.51
CA ILE A 424 1.92 35.17 -0.37
C ILE A 424 2.32 33.93 0.45
N PRO A 425 1.36 33.05 0.79
CA PRO A 425 1.64 31.79 1.45
C PRO A 425 2.49 30.85 0.59
N LYS A 426 3.26 29.97 1.23
CA LYS A 426 3.92 28.85 0.55
C LYS A 426 2.90 27.92 -0.09
N ASN A 427 3.32 27.18 -1.13
CA ASN A 427 2.50 26.12 -1.70
C ASN A 427 2.35 24.91 -0.73
N SER A 428 1.55 23.92 -1.11
CA SER A 428 1.29 22.73 -0.30
C SER A 428 2.54 21.89 -0.01
N ASN A 429 3.59 22.02 -0.84
CA ASN A 429 4.88 21.36 -0.62
C ASN A 429 5.85 22.19 0.25
N GLY A 430 5.37 23.31 0.85
CA GLY A 430 6.18 24.18 1.71
C GLY A 430 7.17 25.08 0.95
N SER A 431 7.09 25.16 -0.38
CA SER A 431 7.97 25.97 -1.23
C SER A 431 7.42 27.38 -1.43
N ASN A 432 8.32 28.37 -1.48
CA ASN A 432 8.06 29.73 -1.91
C ASN A 432 8.99 30.16 -3.07
N THR A 433 9.62 29.19 -3.72
CA THR A 433 10.47 29.38 -4.91
C THR A 433 9.92 28.66 -6.14
N ALA A 434 8.72 28.07 -6.06
CA ALA A 434 8.08 27.35 -7.17
C ALA A 434 7.75 28.30 -8.35
N ASN A 435 7.36 27.72 -9.47
CA ASN A 435 6.80 28.49 -10.59
C ASN A 435 5.50 29.17 -10.17
N PHE A 436 5.22 30.34 -10.72
CA PHE A 436 4.03 31.10 -10.31
C PHE A 436 3.46 31.98 -11.43
N GLN A 437 2.25 32.44 -11.21
CA GLN A 437 1.58 33.49 -11.95
C GLN A 437 0.98 34.52 -10.97
N PHE A 438 1.37 35.77 -11.09
CA PHE A 438 0.81 36.92 -10.39
C PHE A 438 -0.01 37.73 -11.36
N VAL A 439 -1.33 37.72 -11.21
CA VAL A 439 -2.27 38.30 -12.16
C VAL A 439 -2.99 39.50 -11.53
N ASN A 440 -3.00 40.60 -12.28
CA ASN A 440 -3.78 41.79 -11.96
C ASN A 440 -4.57 42.24 -13.19
N ARG A 441 -5.78 42.68 -13.01
CA ARG A 441 -6.62 43.29 -14.03
C ARG A 441 -6.93 44.71 -13.68
N VAL A 442 -6.66 45.62 -14.58
CA VAL A 442 -6.88 47.04 -14.38
C VAL A 442 -7.62 47.66 -15.57
N ASN A 443 -8.53 48.56 -15.30
CA ASN A 443 -9.02 49.49 -16.31
C ASN A 443 -8.30 50.80 -16.09
N VAL A 444 -7.75 51.37 -17.15
CA VAL A 444 -6.93 52.60 -17.11
C VAL A 444 -7.55 53.62 -18.01
N GLY A 445 -7.73 54.84 -17.49
CA GLY A 445 -8.10 56.04 -18.24
C GLY A 445 -7.08 57.14 -17.98
N THR A 446 -6.57 57.76 -19.06
CA THR A 446 -5.55 58.82 -18.96
C THR A 446 -5.78 59.93 -19.96
N ASN A 447 -5.10 61.07 -19.74
CA ASN A 447 -5.00 62.15 -20.70
C ASN A 447 -3.69 62.93 -20.49
N ALA A 448 -3.31 63.81 -21.42
CA ALA A 448 -2.05 64.53 -21.38
C ALA A 448 -1.85 65.43 -20.13
N ALA A 449 -2.89 65.71 -19.37
CA ALA A 449 -2.79 66.49 -18.10
C ALA A 449 -2.62 65.59 -16.87
N GLU A 450 -2.63 64.27 -17.05
CA GLU A 450 -2.51 63.30 -15.97
C GLU A 450 -1.18 62.55 -16.05
N VAL A 451 -0.42 62.63 -14.98
CA VAL A 451 0.85 61.85 -14.86
C VAL A 451 0.65 60.77 -13.80
N GLY A 452 0.50 59.59 -14.28
CA GLY A 452 0.16 58.45 -13.43
C GLY A 452 1.08 57.26 -13.60
N ARG A 453 0.89 56.32 -12.70
CA ARG A 453 1.63 55.05 -12.65
C ARG A 453 0.78 54.01 -11.97
N PHE A 454 0.93 52.76 -12.37
CA PHE A 454 0.70 51.64 -11.49
C PHE A 454 1.89 50.70 -11.48
N GLU A 455 2.13 50.05 -10.37
CA GLU A 455 3.12 49.02 -10.26
C GLU A 455 2.61 47.85 -9.42
N PHE A 456 3.01 46.65 -9.86
CA PHE A 456 2.75 45.41 -9.17
C PHE A 456 4.08 44.76 -8.82
N ASN A 457 4.38 44.73 -7.54
CA ASN A 457 5.64 44.29 -6.98
C ASN A 457 5.50 42.96 -6.28
N LEU A 458 6.39 42.02 -6.54
CA LEU A 458 6.58 40.82 -5.72
C LEU A 458 7.70 41.06 -4.73
N THR A 459 7.53 40.60 -3.51
CA THR A 459 8.47 40.88 -2.41
C THR A 459 8.93 39.61 -1.70
N TYR A 460 10.11 39.71 -1.08
CA TYR A 460 10.61 38.74 -0.11
C TYR A 460 11.24 39.46 1.08
N GLN A 461 10.82 39.14 2.30
CA GLN A 461 11.26 39.79 3.53
C GLN A 461 11.24 41.34 3.47
N GLY A 462 10.16 41.86 2.90
CA GLY A 462 9.93 43.31 2.78
C GLY A 462 10.83 43.99 1.72
N LYS A 463 11.47 43.26 0.82
CA LYS A 463 12.23 43.80 -0.31
C LYS A 463 11.62 43.34 -1.62
N ILE A 464 11.62 44.22 -2.64
CA ILE A 464 11.13 43.86 -3.97
C ILE A 464 12.10 42.84 -4.58
N VAL A 465 11.56 41.82 -5.25
CA VAL A 465 12.29 40.87 -6.07
C VAL A 465 11.99 41.00 -7.56
N ALA A 466 10.73 41.37 -7.90
CA ALA A 466 10.32 41.68 -9.27
C ALA A 466 9.24 42.72 -9.28
N SER A 467 9.24 43.60 -10.28
CA SER A 467 8.28 44.69 -10.46
C SER A 467 7.83 44.78 -11.92
N LEU A 468 6.53 44.87 -12.13
CA LEU A 468 5.90 45.27 -13.38
C LEU A 468 5.36 46.69 -13.18
N ALA A 469 5.72 47.62 -14.06
CA ALA A 469 5.20 48.97 -14.00
C ALA A 469 4.72 49.46 -15.37
N LEU A 470 3.63 50.22 -15.35
CA LEU A 470 3.17 51.07 -16.43
C LEU A 470 3.12 52.51 -15.90
N PHE A 471 3.73 53.46 -16.57
CA PHE A 471 3.77 54.85 -16.13
C PHE A 471 3.85 55.82 -17.31
N ASP A 472 3.50 57.07 -17.05
CA ASP A 472 3.77 58.18 -17.97
C ASP A 472 5.13 58.82 -17.61
N ASP A 473 5.98 58.99 -18.60
CA ASP A 473 7.30 59.61 -18.44
C ASP A 473 7.33 61.11 -18.80
N SER A 474 6.18 61.71 -19.19
CA SER A 474 6.12 63.09 -19.68
C SER A 474 4.82 63.80 -19.29
N ALA A 475 4.90 64.87 -18.54
CA ALA A 475 3.77 65.74 -18.28
C ALA A 475 3.25 66.53 -19.49
N SER A 476 3.93 66.44 -20.64
CA SER A 476 3.57 67.12 -21.85
C SER A 476 2.88 66.29 -22.91
N ASN A 477 3.04 64.99 -22.80
CA ASN A 477 2.54 63.96 -23.75
C ASN A 477 1.83 62.87 -23.01
N ASP A 478 0.76 62.34 -23.54
CA ASP A 478 0.15 61.09 -23.07
C ASP A 478 0.95 59.91 -23.59
N GLN A 479 2.06 59.59 -22.92
CA GLN A 479 3.02 58.56 -23.30
C GLN A 479 3.13 57.45 -22.24
N TRP A 480 2.97 56.24 -22.67
CA TRP A 480 3.03 55.11 -21.75
C TRP A 480 4.33 54.35 -21.88
N VAL A 481 4.95 54.05 -20.74
CA VAL A 481 6.12 53.22 -20.60
C VAL A 481 5.75 51.96 -19.87
N PHE A 482 5.99 50.82 -20.52
CA PHE A 482 5.87 49.49 -19.89
C PHE A 482 7.27 49.00 -19.52
N SER A 483 7.46 48.66 -18.27
CA SER A 483 8.76 48.21 -17.79
C SER A 483 8.67 47.01 -16.86
N GLY A 484 9.70 46.15 -16.91
CA GLY A 484 9.94 45.05 -15.98
C GLY A 484 11.31 45.16 -15.34
N THR A 485 11.37 45.02 -14.03
CA THR A 485 12.57 45.17 -13.24
C THR A 485 12.69 44.01 -12.25
N VAL A 486 13.90 43.48 -12.08
CA VAL A 486 14.22 42.57 -11.00
C VAL A 486 15.21 43.20 -10.03
N TYR A 487 15.26 42.70 -8.81
CA TYR A 487 16.06 43.27 -7.74
C TYR A 487 16.95 42.20 -7.10
N ASP A 488 18.23 42.53 -6.93
CA ASP A 488 19.16 41.81 -6.09
C ASP A 488 19.46 42.67 -4.86
N GLY A 489 18.75 42.39 -3.78
CA GLY A 489 18.77 43.23 -2.58
C GLY A 489 18.25 44.62 -2.84
N SER A 490 19.14 45.64 -2.89
CA SER A 490 18.79 47.02 -3.18
C SER A 490 19.13 47.47 -4.61
N GLN A 491 19.76 46.60 -5.39
CA GLN A 491 20.15 46.91 -6.77
C GLN A 491 19.02 46.51 -7.73
N ALA A 492 18.55 47.48 -8.50
CA ALA A 492 17.55 47.25 -9.53
C ALA A 492 18.22 46.96 -10.86
N GLN A 493 17.77 45.88 -11.52
CA GLN A 493 18.12 45.58 -12.92
C GLN A 493 16.86 45.74 -13.78
N MET A 494 16.77 46.79 -14.52
CA MET A 494 15.73 46.96 -15.51
C MET A 494 15.93 45.99 -16.67
N LEU A 495 14.96 45.15 -16.93
CA LEU A 495 15.00 44.10 -17.95
C LEU A 495 14.55 44.65 -19.33
N PHE A 496 13.61 45.57 -19.32
CA PHE A 496 13.11 46.25 -20.54
C PHE A 496 12.41 47.57 -20.13
N PHE A 497 12.33 48.46 -21.11
CA PHE A 497 11.69 49.80 -21.03
C PHE A 497 11.07 50.08 -22.41
N ASP A 498 9.78 49.86 -22.57
CA ASP A 498 9.10 49.92 -23.84
C ASP A 498 8.14 51.10 -23.90
N LEU A 499 8.37 51.99 -24.84
CA LEU A 499 7.43 53.08 -25.16
C LEU A 499 6.26 52.49 -25.96
N LEU A 500 5.07 52.52 -25.33
CA LEU A 500 3.88 51.93 -25.92
C LEU A 500 3.16 52.92 -26.85
N PRO A 501 2.85 52.53 -28.11
CA PRO A 501 2.16 53.39 -29.05
C PRO A 501 0.69 53.61 -28.63
N ARG A 502 0.31 54.87 -28.31
CA ARG A 502 -1.03 55.22 -27.80
C ARG A 502 -2.15 55.05 -28.85
N ASN A 503 -1.81 54.91 -30.14
CA ASN A 503 -2.80 54.52 -31.15
C ASN A 503 -3.28 53.06 -31.01
N TYR A 504 -2.47 52.21 -30.42
CA TYR A 504 -2.81 50.83 -30.10
C TYR A 504 -3.18 50.65 -28.63
N TYR A 505 -2.36 51.09 -27.69
CA TYR A 505 -2.60 51.04 -26.26
C TYR A 505 -3.48 52.24 -25.87
N ARG A 506 -4.80 51.99 -25.79
CA ARG A 506 -5.83 53.01 -25.48
C ARG A 506 -6.32 52.81 -24.04
N ASP A 507 -7.08 53.81 -23.56
CA ASP A 507 -7.83 53.61 -22.37
C ASP A 507 -8.71 52.37 -22.45
N GLY A 508 -8.72 51.59 -21.39
CA GLY A 508 -9.47 50.32 -21.35
C GLY A 508 -8.94 49.31 -20.35
N ASN A 509 -9.32 48.07 -20.56
CA ASN A 509 -9.00 46.97 -19.64
C ASN A 509 -7.73 46.22 -20.06
N TYR A 510 -6.83 45.99 -19.10
CA TYR A 510 -5.56 45.34 -19.26
C TYR A 510 -5.34 44.22 -18.24
N ASN A 511 -4.72 43.15 -18.67
CA ASN A 511 -4.07 42.20 -17.76
C ASN A 511 -2.61 42.63 -17.55
N ALA A 512 -2.21 42.83 -16.31
CA ALA A 512 -0.84 43.05 -15.90
C ALA A 512 -0.34 41.81 -15.12
N VAL A 513 0.52 41.03 -15.73
CA VAL A 513 0.86 39.71 -15.24
C VAL A 513 2.37 39.50 -15.17
N ILE A 514 2.85 38.92 -14.07
CA ILE A 514 4.22 38.42 -13.96
C ILE A 514 4.14 36.91 -13.85
N THR A 515 4.75 36.18 -14.76
CA THR A 515 4.85 34.72 -14.74
C THR A 515 6.30 34.29 -14.61
N LYS A 516 6.56 33.30 -13.76
CA LYS A 516 7.88 32.68 -13.59
C LYS A 516 7.82 31.21 -14.00
N MET A 517 8.75 30.80 -14.86
CA MET A 517 9.00 29.40 -15.25
C MET A 517 10.49 29.12 -15.14
N GLY A 518 10.93 28.56 -14.02
CA GLY A 518 12.37 28.46 -13.72
C GLY A 518 13.06 29.83 -13.66
N ASP A 519 14.09 30.03 -14.49
CA ASP A 519 14.82 31.29 -14.62
C ASP A 519 14.19 32.24 -15.63
N GLN A 520 13.08 31.87 -16.27
CA GLN A 520 12.36 32.76 -17.18
C GLN A 520 11.28 33.54 -16.44
N LEU A 521 11.30 34.85 -16.66
CA LEU A 521 10.23 35.78 -16.25
C LEU A 521 9.54 36.32 -17.50
N THR A 522 8.21 36.25 -17.51
CA THR A 522 7.37 36.86 -18.53
C THR A 522 6.54 37.96 -17.89
N PHE A 523 6.70 39.16 -18.37
CA PHE A 523 5.89 40.33 -18.04
C PHE A 523 4.90 40.57 -19.17
N ARG A 524 3.62 40.65 -18.82
CA ARG A 524 2.55 40.81 -19.80
C ARG A 524 1.67 42.02 -19.46
N LEU A 525 1.42 42.85 -20.45
CA LEU A 525 0.47 43.92 -20.44
C LEU A 525 -0.39 43.82 -21.69
N ASP A 526 -1.41 43.03 -21.67
CA ASP A 526 -2.28 42.78 -22.80
C ASP A 526 -3.66 43.42 -22.62
N ARG A 527 -4.16 43.93 -23.75
CA ARG A 527 -5.53 44.45 -23.85
C ARG A 527 -6.53 43.30 -23.80
N ILE A 528 -7.45 43.35 -22.87
CA ILE A 528 -8.46 42.29 -22.70
C ILE A 528 -9.42 42.25 -23.88
N ASP A 529 -9.76 43.38 -24.49
CA ASP A 529 -10.65 43.47 -25.65
C ASP A 529 -10.08 42.88 -26.94
N LEU A 530 -8.76 42.84 -27.10
CA LEU A 530 -8.09 42.26 -28.24
C LEU A 530 -7.45 40.90 -27.97
N GLY A 531 -7.21 40.57 -26.72
CA GLY A 531 -6.51 39.33 -26.33
C GLY A 531 -5.02 39.31 -26.66
N ASP A 532 -4.43 40.50 -26.95
CA ASP A 532 -3.01 40.62 -27.23
C ASP A 532 -2.41 41.88 -26.59
N GLY A 533 -1.09 42.09 -26.67
CA GLY A 533 -0.39 43.24 -26.14
C GLY A 533 1.10 43.02 -25.91
N GLY A 534 1.69 43.85 -25.04
CA GLY A 534 3.09 43.75 -24.68
C GLY A 534 3.36 42.45 -23.90
N ILE A 535 4.23 41.61 -24.43
CA ILE A 535 4.72 40.40 -23.78
C ILE A 535 6.25 40.41 -23.86
N GLU A 536 6.88 40.56 -22.72
CA GLU A 536 8.33 40.59 -22.60
C GLU A 536 8.81 39.40 -21.77
N THR A 537 9.57 38.49 -22.36
CA THR A 537 10.17 37.34 -21.69
C THR A 537 11.68 37.54 -21.57
N ARG A 538 12.19 37.40 -20.36
CA ARG A 538 13.62 37.52 -20.08
C ARG A 538 14.10 36.35 -19.22
N THR A 539 15.29 35.88 -19.50
CA THR A 539 16.00 34.90 -18.67
C THR A 539 16.85 35.60 -17.64
N VAL A 540 16.57 35.36 -16.36
CA VAL A 540 17.33 35.94 -15.25
C VAL A 540 17.98 34.80 -14.49
N SER A 541 19.31 34.65 -14.65
CA SER A 541 20.05 33.54 -14.08
C SER A 541 19.88 33.48 -12.56
N GLY A 542 19.50 32.30 -12.05
CA GLY A 542 19.28 32.04 -10.63
C GLY A 542 17.92 32.48 -10.08
N PHE A 543 17.04 33.07 -10.92
CA PHE A 543 15.72 33.51 -10.44
C PHE A 543 14.81 32.34 -10.05
N SER A 544 15.06 31.14 -10.55
CA SER A 544 14.38 29.91 -10.12
C SER A 544 14.47 29.68 -8.61
N LYS A 545 15.52 30.18 -7.96
CA LYS A 545 15.77 30.06 -6.51
C LYS A 545 15.33 31.26 -5.70
N VAL A 546 14.85 32.34 -6.35
CA VAL A 546 14.41 33.56 -5.63
C VAL A 546 13.09 33.28 -4.93
N PRO A 547 13.02 33.42 -3.61
CA PRO A 547 11.80 33.20 -2.83
C PRO A 547 10.87 34.42 -2.91
N ILE A 548 9.57 34.18 -2.74
CA ILE A 548 8.52 35.18 -2.69
C ILE A 548 7.63 34.91 -1.47
N ASP A 549 7.31 35.98 -0.71
CA ASP A 549 6.44 35.91 0.46
C ASP A 549 5.41 37.04 0.55
N GLY A 550 5.42 37.98 -0.40
CA GLY A 550 4.51 39.09 -0.39
C GLY A 550 4.39 39.83 -1.72
N TRP A 551 3.49 40.79 -1.76
CA TRP A 551 3.24 41.64 -2.91
C TRP A 551 2.84 43.08 -2.46
N THR A 552 3.04 44.03 -3.37
CA THR A 552 2.54 45.40 -3.24
C THR A 552 2.00 45.89 -4.59
N ALA A 553 0.79 46.47 -4.59
CA ALA A 553 0.24 47.25 -5.67
C ALA A 553 0.25 48.71 -5.30
N TRP A 554 0.75 49.60 -6.16
CA TRP A 554 0.85 51.02 -5.91
C TRP A 554 0.35 51.84 -7.08
N PHE A 555 -0.43 52.90 -6.83
CA PHE A 555 -1.10 53.68 -7.84
C PHE A 555 -0.83 55.19 -7.63
N PRO A 556 0.41 55.64 -7.89
CA PRO A 556 0.78 57.04 -7.67
C PRO A 556 0.52 57.94 -8.88
N GLY A 557 0.50 59.20 -8.63
CA GLY A 557 0.75 60.25 -9.61
C GLY A 557 1.94 61.09 -9.23
N PHE A 558 2.40 61.96 -10.10
CA PHE A 558 3.63 62.72 -9.92
C PHE A 558 3.38 64.11 -9.43
N SER A 559 4.04 64.52 -8.33
CA SER A 559 4.00 65.85 -7.76
C SER A 559 2.56 66.35 -7.55
N ASP A 560 2.24 67.52 -8.07
CA ASP A 560 0.91 68.14 -8.04
C ASP A 560 0.01 67.70 -9.22
N GLN A 561 0.52 66.88 -10.12
CA GLN A 561 -0.23 66.37 -11.27
C GLN A 561 -1.27 65.35 -10.81
N ARG A 562 -2.43 65.39 -11.40
CA ARG A 562 -3.45 64.38 -11.18
C ARG A 562 -2.97 63.03 -11.72
N GLY A 563 -3.16 61.98 -10.95
CA GLY A 563 -2.86 60.60 -11.38
C GLY A 563 -3.94 60.05 -12.32
N TRP A 564 -3.63 58.91 -12.91
CA TRP A 564 -4.53 58.21 -13.80
C TRP A 564 -5.81 57.73 -13.09
N SER A 565 -6.91 57.66 -13.84
CA SER A 565 -8.13 57.01 -13.40
C SER A 565 -7.94 55.49 -13.56
N ILE A 566 -7.89 54.80 -12.45
CA ILE A 566 -7.66 53.33 -12.42
C ILE A 566 -8.82 52.66 -11.68
N ASN A 567 -9.31 51.59 -12.29
CA ASN A 567 -10.21 50.62 -11.67
C ASN A 567 -9.48 49.30 -11.57
N TRP A 568 -9.07 48.89 -10.38
CA TRP A 568 -8.42 47.61 -10.13
C TRP A 568 -9.50 46.55 -9.95
N GLN A 569 -9.61 45.65 -10.95
CA GLN A 569 -10.75 44.76 -11.13
C GLN A 569 -10.52 43.37 -10.55
N ASP A 570 -9.25 42.92 -10.54
CA ASP A 570 -8.91 41.55 -10.12
C ASP A 570 -7.46 41.49 -9.68
N SER A 571 -7.17 40.64 -8.69
CA SER A 571 -5.79 40.31 -8.29
C SER A 571 -5.74 38.97 -7.62
N TYR A 572 -4.88 38.09 -8.13
CA TYR A 572 -4.62 36.82 -7.53
C TYR A 572 -3.19 36.35 -7.76
N PHE A 573 -2.75 35.42 -6.92
CA PHE A 573 -1.47 34.74 -7.07
C PHE A 573 -1.69 33.24 -6.99
N GLU A 574 -1.08 32.51 -7.90
CA GLU A 574 -1.09 31.06 -7.89
C GLU A 574 0.29 30.48 -8.17
N TRP A 575 0.63 29.48 -7.39
CA TRP A 575 1.73 28.59 -7.67
C TRP A 575 1.32 27.64 -8.79
N ILE A 576 2.19 27.36 -9.75
CA ILE A 576 1.93 26.49 -10.89
C ILE A 576 2.93 25.34 -10.91
N ASN A 577 2.53 24.21 -11.50
CA ASN A 577 3.32 22.98 -11.55
C ASN A 577 3.69 22.47 -10.14
N VAL A 578 2.74 22.49 -9.21
CA VAL A 578 2.91 21.97 -7.87
C VAL A 578 2.64 20.47 -7.91
N ASP A 579 3.64 19.68 -7.57
CA ASP A 579 3.54 18.23 -7.58
C ASP A 579 2.64 17.74 -6.44
N TYR A 580 1.77 16.78 -6.73
CA TYR A 580 0.99 16.06 -5.74
C TYR A 580 0.86 14.60 -6.14
N TRP A 581 0.72 13.74 -5.14
CA TRP A 581 0.43 12.33 -5.38
C TRP A 581 -1.05 12.15 -5.70
N ASP A 582 -1.32 11.48 -6.82
CA ASP A 582 -2.67 11.08 -7.25
C ASP A 582 -2.79 9.57 -7.03
N ASP A 583 -3.44 9.20 -5.93
CA ASP A 583 -3.68 7.84 -5.54
C ASP A 583 -4.78 7.20 -6.41
N ILE A 584 -4.55 5.97 -6.86
CA ILE A 584 -5.50 5.24 -7.72
C ILE A 584 -6.13 4.13 -6.89
N PRO A 585 -7.47 4.10 -6.77
CA PRO A 585 -8.14 2.99 -6.10
C PRO A 585 -7.82 1.65 -6.79
N ASN A 586 -7.19 0.74 -6.05
CA ASN A 586 -6.80 -0.56 -6.56
C ASN A 586 -7.91 -1.61 -6.39
N ARG A 587 -7.73 -2.75 -7.10
CA ARG A 587 -8.69 -3.83 -7.17
C ARG A 587 -8.89 -4.50 -5.80
N PHE A 588 -7.82 -4.69 -5.04
CA PHE A 588 -7.82 -5.23 -3.68
C PHE A 588 -7.48 -4.14 -2.68
N LYS A 589 -8.17 -4.14 -1.54
CA LYS A 589 -7.98 -3.17 -0.46
C LYS A 589 -7.39 -3.84 0.77
N ASP A 590 -6.80 -3.04 1.64
CA ASP A 590 -6.29 -3.50 2.94
C ASP A 590 -7.36 -4.27 3.72
N GLY A 591 -6.99 -5.48 4.16
CA GLY A 591 -7.87 -6.39 4.90
C GLY A 591 -8.82 -7.23 4.05
N ASP A 592 -8.85 -7.09 2.72
CA ASP A 592 -9.64 -7.97 1.86
C ASP A 592 -9.16 -9.42 1.99
N VAL A 593 -10.12 -10.35 2.13
CA VAL A 593 -9.86 -11.79 2.17
C VAL A 593 -10.18 -12.38 0.82
N VAL A 594 -9.14 -12.79 0.09
CA VAL A 594 -9.23 -13.43 -1.23
C VAL A 594 -9.10 -14.94 -1.04
N GLN A 595 -10.12 -15.70 -1.45
CA GLN A 595 -10.12 -17.15 -1.40
C GLN A 595 -10.14 -17.72 -2.82
N ILE A 596 -9.12 -18.51 -3.15
CA ILE A 596 -8.95 -19.19 -4.44
C ILE A 596 -9.30 -20.68 -4.21
N ASP A 597 -10.44 -21.11 -4.72
CA ASP A 597 -10.94 -22.48 -4.61
C ASP A 597 -10.64 -23.20 -5.94
N VAL A 598 -9.57 -23.98 -5.95
CA VAL A 598 -9.06 -24.62 -7.16
C VAL A 598 -10.03 -25.69 -7.68
N ALA A 599 -10.61 -26.48 -6.79
CA ALA A 599 -11.52 -27.56 -7.13
C ALA A 599 -12.78 -27.03 -7.86
N ASN A 600 -13.32 -25.91 -7.38
CA ASN A 600 -14.53 -25.29 -7.94
C ASN A 600 -14.21 -24.20 -9.00
N ARG A 601 -12.93 -23.92 -9.27
CA ARG A 601 -12.44 -22.92 -10.24
C ARG A 601 -13.04 -21.55 -10.03
N ARG A 602 -13.06 -21.08 -8.79
CA ARG A 602 -13.65 -19.80 -8.40
C ARG A 602 -12.74 -19.02 -7.47
N VAL A 603 -12.92 -17.69 -7.50
CA VAL A 603 -12.30 -16.77 -6.57
C VAL A 603 -13.40 -16.01 -5.84
N LEU A 604 -13.23 -15.88 -4.52
CA LEU A 604 -14.14 -15.13 -3.67
C LEU A 604 -13.34 -14.00 -3.00
N VAL A 605 -13.96 -12.82 -2.92
CA VAL A 605 -13.46 -11.69 -2.13
C VAL A 605 -14.46 -11.43 -1.02
N ASN A 606 -13.98 -11.48 0.23
CA ASN A 606 -14.82 -11.33 1.43
C ASN A 606 -16.04 -12.28 1.42
N GLY A 607 -15.86 -13.51 0.89
CA GLY A 607 -16.88 -14.53 0.82
C GLY A 607 -17.85 -14.42 -0.38
N ALA A 608 -17.76 -13.39 -1.20
CA ALA A 608 -18.53 -13.22 -2.42
C ALA A 608 -17.72 -13.63 -3.65
N GLU A 609 -18.29 -14.47 -4.54
CA GLU A 609 -17.63 -14.85 -5.79
C GLU A 609 -17.50 -13.63 -6.73
N ASP A 610 -16.27 -13.35 -7.20
CA ASP A 610 -16.00 -12.31 -8.19
C ASP A 610 -15.28 -12.87 -9.41
N ARG A 611 -16.08 -13.12 -10.46
CA ARG A 611 -15.58 -13.65 -11.73
C ARG A 611 -14.80 -12.63 -12.56
N THR A 612 -14.92 -11.34 -12.25
CA THR A 612 -14.23 -10.28 -12.99
C THR A 612 -12.72 -10.21 -12.69
N LEU A 613 -12.31 -10.85 -11.60
CA LEU A 613 -10.91 -10.95 -11.21
C LEU A 613 -10.12 -11.98 -12.00
N GLN A 614 -10.79 -12.96 -12.65
CA GLN A 614 -10.11 -14.06 -13.32
C GLN A 614 -9.39 -13.59 -14.58
N THR A 615 -8.13 -13.98 -14.73
CA THR A 615 -7.33 -13.71 -15.92
C THR A 615 -7.47 -14.86 -16.93
N ILE A 616 -7.49 -14.53 -18.21
CA ILE A 616 -7.45 -15.54 -19.29
C ILE A 616 -6.10 -16.25 -19.22
N GLY A 617 -6.12 -17.59 -19.15
CA GLY A 617 -4.90 -18.39 -19.06
C GLY A 617 -4.64 -18.99 -17.69
N ASN A 618 -5.51 -18.79 -16.69
CA ASN A 618 -5.43 -19.47 -15.40
C ASN A 618 -5.48 -20.99 -15.59
N ASP A 619 -4.42 -21.68 -15.16
CA ASP A 619 -4.30 -23.15 -15.25
C ASP A 619 -4.88 -23.83 -14.01
N TRP A 620 -6.20 -23.82 -13.90
CA TRP A 620 -6.93 -24.48 -12.83
C TRP A 620 -6.70 -25.99 -12.79
N GLY A 621 -6.52 -26.63 -13.96
CA GLY A 621 -6.36 -28.07 -14.08
C GLY A 621 -4.98 -28.56 -13.64
N GLY A 622 -3.96 -27.78 -13.89
CA GLY A 622 -2.57 -28.06 -13.49
C GLY A 622 -2.22 -27.60 -12.08
N PHE A 623 -3.02 -26.72 -11.48
CA PHE A 623 -2.72 -26.19 -10.14
C PHE A 623 -3.08 -27.21 -9.04
N LYS A 624 -2.20 -28.17 -8.81
CA LYS A 624 -2.39 -29.27 -7.85
C LYS A 624 -1.20 -29.39 -6.90
N ILE A 625 -1.46 -29.89 -5.70
CA ILE A 625 -0.45 -30.30 -4.73
C ILE A 625 -0.14 -31.77 -4.99
N GLN A 626 1.06 -32.05 -5.50
CA GLN A 626 1.52 -33.43 -5.78
C GLN A 626 1.85 -34.18 -4.49
N PRO A 627 1.89 -35.55 -4.51
CA PRO A 627 2.43 -36.30 -3.40
C PRO A 627 3.86 -35.87 -3.05
N GLY A 628 4.15 -35.69 -1.76
CA GLY A 628 5.44 -35.21 -1.26
C GLY A 628 5.44 -33.73 -0.89
N ASN A 629 6.61 -33.10 -0.89
CA ASN A 629 6.75 -31.68 -0.58
C ASN A 629 6.53 -30.84 -1.83
N ASN A 630 5.67 -29.84 -1.71
CA ASN A 630 5.36 -28.86 -2.76
C ASN A 630 5.67 -27.45 -2.25
N THR A 631 5.84 -26.52 -3.18
CA THR A 631 5.96 -25.09 -2.89
C THR A 631 4.92 -24.34 -3.70
N ILE A 632 4.18 -23.46 -3.04
CA ILE A 632 3.31 -22.49 -3.67
C ILE A 632 3.91 -21.11 -3.44
N GLU A 633 4.19 -20.39 -4.52
CA GLU A 633 4.61 -19.01 -4.48
C GLU A 633 3.39 -18.10 -4.64
N LEU A 634 3.27 -17.09 -3.78
CA LEU A 634 2.19 -16.11 -3.81
C LEU A 634 2.80 -14.72 -4.00
N LEU A 635 2.45 -14.06 -5.10
CA LEU A 635 2.99 -12.77 -5.49
C LEU A 635 1.90 -11.71 -5.49
N THR A 636 2.23 -10.56 -4.96
CA THR A 636 1.44 -9.32 -5.01
C THR A 636 2.02 -8.37 -6.05
N SER A 637 1.39 -7.21 -6.29
CA SER A 637 1.98 -6.14 -7.10
C SER A 637 3.36 -5.74 -6.57
N SER A 638 4.26 -5.32 -7.44
CA SER A 638 5.65 -4.99 -7.07
C SER A 638 5.78 -3.84 -6.07
N TRP A 639 4.77 -3.01 -5.94
CA TRP A 639 4.67 -1.88 -5.02
C TRP A 639 3.86 -2.23 -3.76
N ALA A 640 3.11 -3.35 -3.77
CA ALA A 640 2.28 -3.79 -2.64
C ALA A 640 3.09 -4.59 -1.61
N LYS A 641 2.61 -4.62 -0.39
CA LYS A 641 3.18 -5.45 0.67
C LYS A 641 2.79 -6.91 0.47
N GLN A 642 3.63 -7.81 1.00
CA GLN A 642 3.29 -9.23 1.01
C GLN A 642 2.04 -9.49 1.85
N CYS A 643 1.10 -10.25 1.32
CA CYS A 643 -0.12 -10.64 2.00
C CYS A 643 0.10 -11.79 3.01
N LYS A 644 -0.76 -11.87 4.03
CA LYS A 644 -0.87 -13.07 4.86
C LYS A 644 -1.61 -14.15 4.07
N ALA A 645 -1.08 -15.38 4.02
CA ALA A 645 -1.70 -16.45 3.27
C ALA A 645 -1.67 -17.80 3.98
N GLU A 646 -2.72 -18.58 3.74
CA GLU A 646 -2.86 -19.97 4.18
C GLU A 646 -3.35 -20.82 3.02
N VAL A 647 -2.76 -21.99 2.88
CA VAL A 647 -3.17 -23.03 1.94
C VAL A 647 -3.81 -24.15 2.73
N SER A 648 -5.00 -24.56 2.38
CA SER A 648 -5.70 -25.71 2.96
C SER A 648 -5.98 -26.78 1.89
N TRP A 649 -5.85 -28.05 2.26
CA TRP A 649 -6.12 -29.17 1.35
C TRP A 649 -6.55 -30.41 2.11
N GLN A 650 -7.21 -31.30 1.42
CA GLN A 650 -7.43 -32.68 1.89
C GLN A 650 -6.52 -33.61 1.11
N GLU A 651 -5.79 -34.46 1.83
CA GLU A 651 -4.96 -35.46 1.21
C GLU A 651 -5.83 -36.52 0.52
N ALA A 652 -5.29 -37.12 -0.53
CA ALA A 652 -5.99 -38.14 -1.32
C ALA A 652 -5.10 -39.36 -1.59
N TRP A 653 -5.74 -40.52 -1.67
CA TRP A 653 -5.05 -41.80 -1.90
C TRP A 653 -5.72 -42.63 -3.00
N LEU A 654 -4.86 -43.25 -3.81
CA LEU A 654 -5.30 -44.23 -4.80
C LEU A 654 -5.68 -45.59 -4.15
#